data_7f53f0ff1253fde6fec39731bfb2801c
#
_entry.id   7f53f0ff1253fde6fec39731bfb2801c
#
_cell.length_a   1.000
_cell.length_b   1.000
_cell.length_c   1.000
_cell.angle_alpha   90.00
_cell.angle_beta   90.00
_cell.angle_gamma   90.00
#
_symmetry.space_group_name_H-M   'P 1'
#
loop_
_entity.id
_entity.type
_entity.pdbx_description
1 polymer ?
#
loop_
_entity_poly.entity_id
_entity_poly.type
_entity_poly.pdbx_seq_one_letter_code
_entity_poly.pdbx_strand_id
1 'polypeptide(L)'
;MKVKKRDGSLEEMRYDKITRRISALCSDLNLDYVDPTYITLKVTQGIYDGISTTELDVLAAETAASMTTTHPDYARLSGRIAVTNLHKTTPKKFSQSIKELYSFIEPRTGVESSLISDELYEFVMKNRSIVDGAIVQERDFDFDYFGFKTLERSYLLKISDRIVERPQYMYMRVALGICNGDLEMGLKIYDDLSQHFYTHATPTLFNAGTRRPQMSSCFLIGNKGDDINGLFDTIKDVANISKWAGGIGLHVHDVRAKGSYIKGTGGESDGLIPMMKTYNEVARWINQGGKRKGSFAVYLEPWHADIFEFIDLRKNHGKEEMRARDLFLAMWTPDLFMERVEQDGDWTLFSPNEAPGLSDVYDSPDSKNFTELYTQYESEGRGRRVIKARKLMDAILTAQIETGTPYMLYKDAANYKSNQQNLGTIKSSNLCTEIIEYSSPTEQAVCNLASIALPKYIIDGEFSHELLYEYVYQVVRNLNNVIDLNFYPTEETKRSNFRHRPVGLGVQGLADVFCMLRLPFESEEADKLQTDIFETIYFAAMTSSKDLSKEVGPYESISGSPVEKGVFQYQMWGLKDKDLSGRWDWTSLRKEVVKFGVRNSLLFAPMPTASTAQILGNNEAFEPFTTNLYSRRTLGGEFIVINKHLVKELMSSGFWNDEIKDKLIMENGSVQNIPEIPTEIKEIYKTVWEMSQKRLLNMAANRSVFIDQSQSLNLFISNATKAKLLAAHLHGWKLGLKTGMYYLRTRSAVDPLKGLGISTTKTQPLPEQTVNETIEHKENPTPTSNSLLSDNTVLEMVSQPTIRPDDSPFDCEGCGS
;
A
#
# COMPACT_ATOMS: atom_id res chain seq x y z
N MET A 1 -9.70 -45.28 12.30
CA MET A 1 -9.80 -43.88 11.80
C MET A 1 -9.48 -43.90 10.31
N LYS A 2 -10.37 -43.31 9.50
CA LYS A 2 -10.23 -43.27 8.04
C LYS A 2 -10.01 -41.82 7.56
N VAL A 3 -9.31 -41.68 6.45
CA VAL A 3 -9.07 -40.43 5.78
C VAL A 3 -9.72 -40.43 4.39
N LYS A 4 -10.39 -39.37 4.01
CA LYS A 4 -11.01 -39.19 2.70
C LYS A 4 -9.98 -38.60 1.71
N LYS A 5 -9.70 -39.35 0.66
CA LYS A 5 -8.83 -38.89 -0.44
C LYS A 5 -9.52 -37.85 -1.32
N ARG A 6 -8.74 -37.16 -2.16
CA ARG A 6 -9.27 -36.20 -3.13
C ARG A 6 -10.17 -36.81 -4.19
N ASP A 7 -9.97 -38.09 -4.52
CA ASP A 7 -10.85 -38.88 -5.42
C ASP A 7 -12.12 -39.39 -4.74
N GLY A 8 -12.32 -39.07 -3.45
CA GLY A 8 -13.47 -39.49 -2.64
C GLY A 8 -13.31 -40.86 -1.97
N SER A 9 -12.25 -41.63 -2.27
CA SER A 9 -11.97 -42.92 -1.65
C SER A 9 -11.58 -42.77 -0.17
N LEU A 10 -11.88 -43.79 0.65
CA LEU A 10 -11.51 -43.85 2.06
C LEU A 10 -10.32 -44.79 2.23
N GLU A 11 -9.27 -44.32 2.94
CA GLU A 11 -8.09 -45.09 3.29
C GLU A 11 -7.88 -45.06 4.81
N GLU A 12 -7.28 -46.12 5.37
CA GLU A 12 -6.86 -46.08 6.78
C GLU A 12 -5.84 -45.01 7.05
N MET A 13 -6.00 -44.29 8.16
CA MET A 13 -5.06 -43.25 8.58
C MET A 13 -3.67 -43.84 8.86
N ARG A 14 -2.65 -43.24 8.29
CA ARG A 14 -1.25 -43.60 8.47
C ARG A 14 -0.41 -42.37 8.78
N TYR A 15 -0.03 -42.24 10.04
CA TYR A 15 0.75 -41.09 10.54
C TYR A 15 2.14 -40.98 9.91
N ASP A 16 2.77 -42.13 9.59
CA ASP A 16 4.04 -42.18 8.90
C ASP A 16 4.02 -41.49 7.52
N LYS A 17 2.86 -41.51 6.85
CA LYS A 17 2.67 -40.79 5.58
C LYS A 17 2.69 -39.26 5.78
N ILE A 18 2.14 -38.77 6.89
CA ILE A 18 2.13 -37.33 7.22
C ILE A 18 3.56 -36.86 7.50
N THR A 19 4.28 -37.60 8.40
CA THR A 19 5.67 -37.27 8.73
C THR A 19 6.56 -37.29 7.49
N ARG A 20 6.48 -38.34 6.68
CA ARG A 20 7.30 -38.47 5.46
C ARG A 20 7.05 -37.35 4.47
N ARG A 21 5.80 -36.93 4.33
CA ARG A 21 5.42 -35.79 3.47
C ARG A 21 6.00 -34.49 3.96
N ILE A 22 5.89 -34.18 5.28
CA ILE A 22 6.45 -32.96 5.85
C ILE A 22 7.97 -32.98 5.72
N SER A 23 8.63 -34.08 6.05
CA SER A 23 10.08 -34.24 5.95
C SER A 23 10.59 -34.00 4.52
N ALA A 24 9.85 -34.45 3.50
CA ALA A 24 10.22 -34.24 2.10
C ALA A 24 10.22 -32.74 1.68
N LEU A 25 9.59 -31.86 2.45
CA LEU A 25 9.54 -30.40 2.21
C LEU A 25 10.58 -29.62 3.01
N CYS A 26 11.44 -30.32 3.80
CA CYS A 26 12.43 -29.69 4.68
C CYS A 26 13.85 -29.68 4.11
N SER A 27 14.04 -29.94 2.80
CA SER A 27 15.34 -30.25 2.19
C SER A 27 16.45 -29.20 2.41
N ASP A 28 16.09 -27.92 2.59
CA ASP A 28 17.04 -26.80 2.77
C ASP A 28 16.70 -25.94 4.00
N LEU A 29 15.93 -26.51 4.92
CA LEU A 29 15.56 -25.85 6.17
C LEU A 29 16.51 -26.27 7.29
N ASN A 30 16.61 -25.45 8.32
CA ASN A 30 17.43 -25.74 9.48
C ASN A 30 16.79 -26.81 10.39
N LEU A 31 17.20 -28.06 10.21
CA LEU A 31 16.65 -29.22 10.93
C LEU A 31 17.04 -29.26 12.41
N ASP A 32 17.97 -28.43 12.89
CA ASP A 32 18.22 -28.28 14.33
C ASP A 32 17.04 -27.62 15.07
N TYR A 33 16.22 -26.85 14.34
CA TYR A 33 15.06 -26.16 14.89
C TYR A 33 13.72 -26.63 14.29
N VAL A 34 13.73 -27.12 13.06
CA VAL A 34 12.51 -27.57 12.36
C VAL A 34 12.36 -29.07 12.48
N ASP A 35 11.44 -29.54 13.33
CA ASP A 35 11.17 -30.97 13.55
C ASP A 35 9.86 -31.40 12.88
N PRO A 36 9.91 -32.15 11.76
CA PRO A 36 8.75 -32.70 11.08
C PRO A 36 7.91 -33.66 11.96
N THR A 37 8.57 -34.37 12.90
CA THR A 37 7.90 -35.31 13.79
C THR A 37 7.03 -34.57 14.80
N TYR A 38 7.55 -33.47 15.33
CA TYR A 38 6.81 -32.63 16.28
C TYR A 38 5.56 -32.01 15.63
N ILE A 39 5.68 -31.53 14.39
CA ILE A 39 4.52 -31.04 13.61
C ILE A 39 3.50 -32.16 13.44
N THR A 40 3.93 -33.37 13.05
CA THR A 40 3.03 -34.52 12.88
C THR A 40 2.30 -34.85 14.19
N LEU A 41 2.98 -34.85 15.32
CA LEU A 41 2.35 -35.09 16.63
C LEU A 41 1.28 -34.03 16.94
N LYS A 42 1.54 -32.75 16.68
CA LYS A 42 0.54 -31.68 16.86
C LYS A 42 -0.64 -31.81 15.90
N VAL A 43 -0.40 -32.15 14.65
CA VAL A 43 -1.43 -32.37 13.63
C VAL A 43 -2.33 -33.54 14.05
N THR A 44 -1.77 -34.63 14.64
CA THR A 44 -2.56 -35.80 15.07
C THR A 44 -3.60 -35.46 16.14
N GLN A 45 -3.38 -34.42 16.94
CA GLN A 45 -4.33 -33.96 17.97
C GLN A 45 -5.60 -33.34 17.38
N GLY A 46 -5.54 -32.81 16.16
CA GLY A 46 -6.67 -32.20 15.45
C GLY A 46 -7.36 -33.13 14.44
N ILE A 47 -6.98 -34.40 14.36
CA ILE A 47 -7.52 -35.34 13.39
C ILE A 47 -8.80 -35.98 13.89
N TYR A 48 -9.81 -36.04 13.03
CA TYR A 48 -11.10 -36.74 13.28
C TYR A 48 -11.35 -37.79 12.17
N ASP A 49 -12.29 -38.73 12.44
CA ASP A 49 -12.61 -39.78 11.47
C ASP A 49 -13.32 -39.20 10.24
N GLY A 50 -12.79 -39.53 9.04
CA GLY A 50 -13.33 -39.02 7.79
C GLY A 50 -12.72 -37.68 7.35
N ILE A 51 -11.72 -37.11 8.06
CA ILE A 51 -11.01 -35.92 7.65
C ILE A 51 -10.45 -36.07 6.22
N SER A 52 -10.57 -35.03 5.39
CA SER A 52 -10.02 -35.10 4.04
C SER A 52 -8.52 -34.85 4.02
N THR A 53 -7.83 -35.34 2.99
CA THR A 53 -6.39 -35.06 2.80
C THR A 53 -6.13 -33.57 2.51
N THR A 54 -7.12 -32.81 2.05
CA THR A 54 -7.04 -31.36 1.88
C THR A 54 -7.04 -30.65 3.23
N GLU A 55 -7.96 -31.02 4.13
CA GLU A 55 -8.01 -30.49 5.49
C GLU A 55 -6.77 -30.85 6.29
N LEU A 56 -6.23 -32.08 6.10
CA LEU A 56 -4.95 -32.46 6.71
C LEU A 56 -3.78 -31.58 6.23
N ASP A 57 -3.76 -31.21 4.94
CA ASP A 57 -2.73 -30.32 4.40
C ASP A 57 -2.87 -28.91 4.99
N VAL A 58 -4.11 -28.40 5.14
CA VAL A 58 -4.38 -27.11 5.78
C VAL A 58 -3.96 -27.13 7.25
N LEU A 59 -4.38 -28.13 7.99
CA LEU A 59 -4.02 -28.30 9.41
C LEU A 59 -2.50 -28.39 9.61
N ALA A 60 -1.80 -29.12 8.75
CA ALA A 60 -0.33 -29.21 8.81
C ALA A 60 0.35 -27.88 8.51
N ALA A 61 -0.14 -27.13 7.52
CA ALA A 61 0.37 -25.81 7.20
C ALA A 61 0.16 -24.81 8.35
N GLU A 62 -1.04 -24.77 8.93
CA GLU A 62 -1.37 -23.89 10.05
C GLU A 62 -0.59 -24.26 11.32
N THR A 63 -0.41 -25.56 11.58
CA THR A 63 0.41 -26.03 12.69
C THR A 63 1.85 -25.56 12.53
N ALA A 64 2.45 -25.70 11.34
CA ALA A 64 3.78 -25.19 11.07
C ALA A 64 3.83 -23.66 11.19
N ALA A 65 2.84 -22.93 10.67
CA ALA A 65 2.75 -21.48 10.78
C ALA A 65 2.70 -21.00 12.24
N SER A 66 2.02 -21.73 13.13
CA SER A 66 1.97 -21.39 14.56
C SER A 66 3.33 -21.51 15.28
N MET A 67 4.30 -22.16 14.65
CA MET A 67 5.64 -22.36 15.21
C MET A 67 6.67 -21.35 14.66
N THR A 68 6.25 -20.33 13.91
CA THR A 68 7.15 -19.30 13.36
C THR A 68 7.89 -18.50 14.44
N THR A 69 7.36 -18.43 15.65
CA THR A 69 8.04 -17.85 16.83
C THR A 69 9.24 -18.67 17.29
N THR A 70 9.32 -19.94 16.97
CA THR A 70 10.46 -20.80 17.31
C THR A 70 11.59 -20.61 16.31
N HIS A 71 11.27 -20.62 15.00
CA HIS A 71 12.26 -20.41 13.93
C HIS A 71 11.55 -19.91 12.65
N PRO A 72 12.11 -18.93 11.91
CA PRO A 72 11.53 -18.42 10.67
C PRO A 72 11.28 -19.48 9.59
N ASP A 73 12.07 -20.56 9.54
CA ASP A 73 11.91 -21.63 8.56
C ASP A 73 10.58 -22.39 8.70
N TYR A 74 9.88 -22.28 9.83
CA TYR A 74 8.52 -22.81 9.94
C TYR A 74 7.53 -22.06 9.04
N ALA A 75 7.73 -20.77 8.79
CA ALA A 75 6.92 -20.02 7.80
C ALA A 75 7.16 -20.52 6.38
N ARG A 76 8.42 -20.85 6.04
CA ARG A 76 8.78 -21.44 4.74
C ARG A 76 8.20 -22.85 4.59
N LEU A 77 8.33 -23.70 5.60
CA LEU A 77 7.74 -25.03 5.60
C LEU A 77 6.22 -25.00 5.45
N SER A 78 5.56 -24.15 6.20
CA SER A 78 4.11 -23.93 6.12
C SER A 78 3.69 -23.48 4.70
N GLY A 79 4.41 -22.54 4.10
CA GLY A 79 4.21 -22.10 2.71
C GLY A 79 4.35 -23.27 1.73
N ARG A 80 5.38 -24.10 1.86
CA ARG A 80 5.59 -25.29 1.00
C ARG A 80 4.47 -26.32 1.12
N ILE A 81 3.96 -26.55 2.33
CA ILE A 81 2.80 -27.45 2.54
C ILE A 81 1.57 -26.88 1.81
N ALA A 82 1.28 -25.61 1.99
CA ALA A 82 0.16 -24.95 1.33
C ALA A 82 0.30 -24.95 -0.21
N VAL A 83 1.48 -24.64 -0.74
CA VAL A 83 1.79 -24.71 -2.18
C VAL A 83 1.56 -26.12 -2.73
N THR A 84 2.05 -27.17 -2.06
CA THR A 84 1.81 -28.54 -2.52
C THR A 84 0.34 -28.91 -2.52
N ASN A 85 -0.46 -28.35 -1.61
CA ASN A 85 -1.93 -28.53 -1.61
C ASN A 85 -2.55 -27.89 -2.86
N LEU A 86 -2.16 -26.66 -3.21
CA LEU A 86 -2.59 -25.99 -4.43
C LEU A 86 -2.19 -26.74 -5.70
N HIS A 87 -0.94 -27.23 -5.79
CA HIS A 87 -0.45 -27.97 -6.94
C HIS A 87 -1.24 -29.26 -7.23
N LYS A 88 -1.85 -29.88 -6.21
CA LYS A 88 -2.67 -31.08 -6.37
C LYS A 88 -4.07 -30.80 -6.94
N THR A 89 -4.53 -29.55 -6.87
CA THR A 89 -5.88 -29.13 -7.29
C THR A 89 -5.88 -28.30 -8.58
N THR A 90 -4.72 -27.92 -9.07
CA THR A 90 -4.54 -27.06 -10.24
C THR A 90 -3.95 -27.84 -11.43
N PRO A 91 -4.17 -27.34 -12.67
CA PRO A 91 -3.56 -27.94 -13.87
C PRO A 91 -2.06 -28.08 -13.76
N LYS A 92 -1.51 -29.14 -14.37
CA LYS A 92 -0.06 -29.42 -14.31
C LYS A 92 0.78 -28.58 -15.27
N LYS A 93 0.15 -27.97 -16.26
CA LYS A 93 0.79 -27.15 -17.29
C LYS A 93 0.14 -25.78 -17.34
N PHE A 94 0.93 -24.76 -17.60
CA PHE A 94 0.45 -23.39 -17.77
C PHE A 94 -0.57 -23.29 -18.91
N SER A 95 -0.26 -23.87 -20.07
CA SER A 95 -1.17 -23.87 -21.22
C SER A 95 -2.55 -24.48 -20.94
N GLN A 96 -2.61 -25.48 -20.04
CA GLN A 96 -3.88 -26.07 -19.60
C GLN A 96 -4.68 -25.11 -18.71
N SER A 97 -3.99 -24.41 -17.78
CA SER A 97 -4.62 -23.39 -16.94
C SER A 97 -5.22 -22.26 -17.79
N ILE A 98 -4.46 -21.74 -18.76
CA ILE A 98 -4.94 -20.72 -19.69
C ILE A 98 -6.15 -21.23 -20.51
N LYS A 99 -6.12 -22.47 -20.97
CA LYS A 99 -7.25 -23.06 -21.72
C LYS A 99 -8.53 -23.16 -20.85
N GLU A 100 -8.41 -23.61 -19.60
CA GLU A 100 -9.56 -23.68 -18.68
C GLU A 100 -10.14 -22.28 -18.40
N LEU A 101 -9.29 -21.27 -18.15
CA LEU A 101 -9.70 -19.89 -17.90
C LEU A 101 -10.34 -19.24 -19.13
N TYR A 102 -9.84 -19.58 -20.33
CA TYR A 102 -10.37 -19.07 -21.61
C TYR A 102 -11.74 -19.67 -21.95
N SER A 103 -11.91 -20.98 -21.78
CA SER A 103 -13.15 -21.70 -22.12
C SER A 103 -14.20 -21.70 -21.00
N PHE A 104 -14.09 -20.81 -20.02
CA PHE A 104 -15.04 -20.73 -18.92
C PHE A 104 -16.43 -20.26 -19.39
N ILE A 105 -17.44 -21.04 -19.01
CA ILE A 105 -18.86 -20.73 -19.21
C ILE A 105 -19.46 -20.52 -17.81
N GLU A 106 -20.13 -19.40 -17.58
CA GLU A 106 -20.77 -19.09 -16.32
C GLU A 106 -21.96 -20.08 -16.08
N PRO A 107 -21.92 -20.88 -14.99
CA PRO A 107 -22.83 -22.01 -14.84
C PRO A 107 -24.32 -21.63 -14.72
N ARG A 108 -24.65 -20.45 -14.18
CA ARG A 108 -26.03 -20.01 -13.95
C ARG A 108 -26.69 -19.45 -15.20
N THR A 109 -25.92 -18.79 -16.06
CA THR A 109 -26.45 -18.12 -17.25
C THR A 109 -26.15 -18.87 -18.54
N GLY A 110 -25.18 -19.79 -18.55
CA GLY A 110 -24.68 -20.47 -19.75
C GLY A 110 -23.91 -19.55 -20.70
N VAL A 111 -23.56 -18.34 -20.28
CA VAL A 111 -22.84 -17.36 -21.11
C VAL A 111 -21.34 -17.65 -21.06
N GLU A 112 -20.69 -17.62 -22.24
CA GLU A 112 -19.24 -17.64 -22.34
C GLU A 112 -18.63 -16.43 -21.59
N SER A 113 -17.80 -16.73 -20.59
CA SER A 113 -17.26 -15.75 -19.66
C SER A 113 -15.75 -15.91 -19.51
N SER A 114 -15.03 -16.01 -20.66
CA SER A 114 -13.56 -16.13 -20.65
C SER A 114 -12.93 -15.06 -19.76
N LEU A 115 -12.00 -15.49 -18.92
CA LEU A 115 -11.19 -14.62 -18.07
C LEU A 115 -9.91 -14.15 -18.78
N ILE A 116 -9.51 -14.79 -19.87
CA ILE A 116 -8.28 -14.54 -20.63
C ILE A 116 -8.64 -13.88 -21.96
N SER A 117 -7.79 -12.98 -22.43
CA SER A 117 -7.96 -12.33 -23.73
C SER A 117 -7.72 -13.32 -24.88
N ASP A 118 -8.34 -13.04 -26.04
CA ASP A 118 -8.19 -13.87 -27.23
C ASP A 118 -6.72 -13.87 -27.70
N GLU A 119 -6.07 -12.70 -27.66
CA GLU A 119 -4.68 -12.50 -28.06
C GLU A 119 -3.72 -13.32 -27.21
N LEU A 120 -3.88 -13.29 -25.87
CA LEU A 120 -3.04 -14.08 -24.98
C LEU A 120 -3.27 -15.59 -25.17
N TYR A 121 -4.53 -16.01 -25.31
CA TYR A 121 -4.86 -17.41 -25.55
C TYR A 121 -4.19 -17.94 -26.82
N GLU A 122 -4.33 -17.24 -27.95
CA GLU A 122 -3.72 -17.63 -29.23
C GLU A 122 -2.19 -17.64 -29.14
N PHE A 123 -1.62 -16.62 -28.50
CA PHE A 123 -0.17 -16.49 -28.29
C PHE A 123 0.39 -17.67 -27.49
N VAL A 124 -0.26 -18.04 -26.37
CA VAL A 124 0.13 -19.19 -25.53
C VAL A 124 -0.03 -20.50 -26.29
N MET A 125 -1.15 -20.71 -27.00
CA MET A 125 -1.38 -21.97 -27.72
C MET A 125 -0.37 -22.16 -28.86
N LYS A 126 0.02 -21.10 -29.55
CA LYS A 126 1.05 -21.10 -30.61
C LYS A 126 2.44 -21.47 -30.05
N ASN A 127 2.76 -20.95 -28.87
CA ASN A 127 4.09 -21.13 -28.24
C ASN A 127 4.09 -22.16 -27.09
N ARG A 128 3.06 -23.01 -27.01
CA ARG A 128 2.76 -23.88 -25.87
C ARG A 128 3.95 -24.66 -25.31
N SER A 129 4.75 -25.29 -26.18
CA SER A 129 5.87 -26.11 -25.75
C SER A 129 6.99 -25.29 -25.11
N ILE A 130 7.20 -24.08 -25.59
CA ILE A 130 8.22 -23.16 -25.07
C ILE A 130 7.79 -22.60 -23.70
N VAL A 131 6.57 -22.05 -23.64
CA VAL A 131 6.07 -21.43 -22.39
C VAL A 131 5.85 -22.46 -21.27
N ASP A 132 5.34 -23.67 -21.58
CA ASP A 132 5.21 -24.75 -20.60
C ASP A 132 6.58 -25.22 -20.09
N GLY A 133 7.59 -25.24 -20.98
CA GLY A 133 8.96 -25.67 -20.66
C GLY A 133 9.76 -24.62 -19.88
N ALA A 134 9.41 -23.34 -19.99
CA ALA A 134 10.08 -22.24 -19.28
C ALA A 134 9.65 -22.11 -17.82
N ILE A 135 8.52 -22.70 -17.43
CA ILE A 135 8.00 -22.62 -16.05
C ILE A 135 8.92 -23.39 -15.08
N VAL A 136 9.43 -22.68 -14.08
CA VAL A 136 10.20 -23.24 -12.96
C VAL A 136 9.28 -23.40 -11.75
N GLN A 137 8.65 -24.57 -11.63
CA GLN A 137 7.63 -24.85 -10.60
C GLN A 137 8.19 -24.77 -9.18
N GLU A 138 9.47 -25.06 -9.02
CA GLU A 138 10.19 -25.07 -7.74
C GLU A 138 10.20 -23.69 -7.09
N ARG A 139 10.13 -22.61 -7.86
CA ARG A 139 10.05 -21.23 -7.34
C ARG A 139 8.75 -20.94 -6.57
N ASP A 140 7.71 -21.75 -6.73
CA ASP A 140 6.50 -21.64 -5.89
C ASP A 140 6.82 -21.94 -4.40
N PHE A 141 7.89 -22.69 -4.11
CA PHE A 141 8.32 -23.01 -2.76
C PHE A 141 9.17 -21.93 -2.07
N ASP A 142 9.47 -20.84 -2.77
CA ASP A 142 10.19 -19.69 -2.21
C ASP A 142 9.30 -18.78 -1.39
N PHE A 143 7.97 -18.87 -1.56
CA PHE A 143 7.02 -18.11 -0.76
C PHE A 143 6.94 -18.65 0.68
N ASP A 144 6.88 -17.73 1.64
CA ASP A 144 6.44 -18.08 2.98
C ASP A 144 4.90 -18.28 3.03
N TYR A 145 4.40 -18.73 4.16
CA TYR A 145 2.98 -19.00 4.33
C TYR A 145 2.10 -17.77 4.09
N PHE A 146 2.51 -16.61 4.60
CA PHE A 146 1.70 -15.40 4.56
C PHE A 146 1.68 -14.77 3.17
N GLY A 147 2.84 -14.75 2.50
CA GLY A 147 2.95 -14.33 1.11
C GLY A 147 2.11 -15.22 0.18
N PHE A 148 2.23 -16.54 0.35
CA PHE A 148 1.44 -17.49 -0.42
C PHE A 148 -0.07 -17.36 -0.16
N LYS A 149 -0.49 -17.22 1.11
CA LYS A 149 -1.92 -17.03 1.45
C LYS A 149 -2.49 -15.71 0.90
N THR A 150 -1.68 -14.68 0.80
CA THR A 150 -2.07 -13.44 0.14
C THR A 150 -2.33 -13.65 -1.35
N LEU A 151 -1.44 -14.39 -2.05
CA LEU A 151 -1.64 -14.76 -3.45
C LEU A 151 -2.91 -15.62 -3.63
N GLU A 152 -3.05 -16.68 -2.84
CA GLU A 152 -4.16 -17.63 -2.91
C GLU A 152 -5.53 -16.94 -2.69
N ARG A 153 -5.61 -16.05 -1.72
CA ARG A 153 -6.84 -15.34 -1.39
C ARG A 153 -7.28 -14.39 -2.49
N SER A 154 -6.35 -13.57 -3.01
CA SER A 154 -6.71 -12.36 -3.74
C SER A 154 -6.17 -12.29 -5.16
N TYR A 155 -5.06 -12.96 -5.50
CA TYR A 155 -4.34 -12.72 -6.76
C TYR A 155 -4.53 -13.81 -7.81
N LEU A 156 -4.52 -15.09 -7.40
CA LEU A 156 -4.61 -16.20 -8.33
C LEU A 156 -6.00 -16.30 -8.94
N LEU A 157 -6.07 -16.47 -10.26
CA LEU A 157 -7.34 -16.54 -10.98
C LEU A 157 -8.15 -17.79 -10.62
N LYS A 158 -9.46 -17.59 -10.49
CA LYS A 158 -10.43 -18.60 -10.04
C LYS A 158 -11.54 -18.77 -11.07
N ILE A 159 -12.02 -19.99 -11.21
CA ILE A 159 -13.29 -20.28 -11.86
C ILE A 159 -14.28 -20.62 -10.74
N SER A 160 -15.29 -19.78 -10.55
CA SER A 160 -16.14 -19.78 -9.35
C SER A 160 -15.27 -19.71 -8.08
N ASP A 161 -15.32 -20.71 -7.20
CA ASP A 161 -14.51 -20.75 -5.99
C ASP A 161 -13.20 -21.57 -6.14
N ARG A 162 -12.98 -22.21 -7.31
CA ARG A 162 -11.80 -23.04 -7.56
C ARG A 162 -10.67 -22.24 -8.16
N ILE A 163 -9.51 -22.23 -7.50
CA ILE A 163 -8.27 -21.66 -8.05
C ILE A 163 -7.80 -22.55 -9.21
N VAL A 164 -7.48 -21.92 -10.34
CA VAL A 164 -6.98 -22.57 -11.56
C VAL A 164 -5.54 -22.19 -11.83
N GLU A 165 -5.08 -21.11 -11.28
CA GLU A 165 -3.75 -20.53 -11.47
C GLU A 165 -2.80 -20.92 -10.32
N ARG A 166 -1.49 -21.12 -10.62
CA ARG A 166 -0.41 -21.23 -9.64
C ARG A 166 0.36 -19.91 -9.61
N PRO A 167 1.17 -19.61 -8.59
CA PRO A 167 1.98 -18.39 -8.58
C PRO A 167 2.85 -18.24 -9.83
N GLN A 168 3.56 -19.31 -10.27
CA GLN A 168 4.35 -19.24 -11.51
C GLN A 168 3.50 -19.04 -12.76
N TYR A 169 2.27 -19.53 -12.77
CA TYR A 169 1.34 -19.29 -13.89
C TYR A 169 0.86 -17.85 -13.92
N MET A 170 0.61 -17.26 -12.74
CA MET A 170 0.30 -15.82 -12.63
C MET A 170 1.47 -14.98 -13.19
N TYR A 171 2.71 -15.25 -12.78
CA TYR A 171 3.86 -14.51 -13.30
C TYR A 171 4.04 -14.68 -14.81
N MET A 172 3.86 -15.89 -15.34
CA MET A 172 3.92 -16.12 -16.79
C MET A 172 2.78 -15.40 -17.53
N ARG A 173 1.55 -15.45 -17.01
CA ARG A 173 0.40 -14.72 -17.58
C ARG A 173 0.67 -13.21 -17.62
N VAL A 174 1.17 -12.65 -16.52
CA VAL A 174 1.52 -11.23 -16.42
C VAL A 174 2.61 -10.89 -17.44
N ALA A 175 3.69 -11.64 -17.46
CA ALA A 175 4.82 -11.42 -18.36
C ALA A 175 4.39 -11.45 -19.84
N LEU A 176 3.63 -12.46 -20.24
CA LEU A 176 3.12 -12.57 -21.62
C LEU A 176 2.03 -11.54 -21.92
N GLY A 177 1.28 -11.09 -20.90
CA GLY A 177 0.26 -10.04 -21.02
C GLY A 177 0.83 -8.64 -21.22
N ILE A 178 2.10 -8.41 -20.88
CA ILE A 178 2.77 -7.10 -21.01
C ILE A 178 3.96 -7.09 -21.97
N CYS A 179 4.33 -8.22 -22.56
CA CYS A 179 5.47 -8.31 -23.49
C CYS A 179 5.16 -7.80 -24.92
N ASN A 180 3.94 -7.35 -25.17
CA ASN A 180 3.51 -6.83 -26.47
C ASN A 180 3.81 -7.78 -27.67
N GLY A 181 3.62 -9.08 -27.46
CA GLY A 181 3.83 -10.12 -28.47
C GLY A 181 5.29 -10.57 -28.68
N ASP A 182 6.23 -10.04 -27.91
CA ASP A 182 7.64 -10.46 -27.92
C ASP A 182 7.84 -11.60 -26.92
N LEU A 183 8.02 -12.82 -27.45
CA LEU A 183 8.18 -14.03 -26.62
C LEU A 183 9.47 -14.01 -25.79
N GLU A 184 10.58 -13.54 -26.36
CA GLU A 184 11.88 -13.51 -25.68
C GLU A 184 11.81 -12.53 -24.48
N MET A 185 11.27 -11.35 -24.72
CA MET A 185 10.99 -10.38 -23.65
C MET A 185 10.02 -10.96 -22.60
N GLY A 186 8.94 -11.63 -23.01
CA GLY A 186 7.99 -12.25 -22.11
C GLY A 186 8.63 -13.30 -21.20
N LEU A 187 9.50 -14.14 -21.73
CA LEU A 187 10.23 -15.13 -20.95
C LEU A 187 11.23 -14.48 -19.97
N LYS A 188 11.90 -13.40 -20.39
CA LYS A 188 12.77 -12.63 -19.52
C LYS A 188 11.99 -11.98 -18.37
N ILE A 189 10.87 -11.30 -18.66
CA ILE A 189 10.00 -10.70 -17.63
C ILE A 189 9.51 -11.76 -16.64
N TYR A 190 9.12 -12.94 -17.13
CA TYR A 190 8.74 -14.06 -16.27
C TYR A 190 9.88 -14.48 -15.35
N ASP A 191 11.08 -14.64 -15.88
CA ASP A 191 12.25 -15.05 -15.11
C ASP A 191 12.57 -14.04 -13.99
N ASP A 192 12.57 -12.77 -14.33
CA ASP A 192 12.83 -11.66 -13.41
C ASP A 192 11.77 -11.57 -12.28
N LEU A 193 10.47 -11.62 -12.64
CA LEU A 193 9.34 -11.57 -11.69
C LEU A 193 9.33 -12.79 -10.77
N SER A 194 9.54 -13.97 -11.34
CA SER A 194 9.48 -15.23 -10.60
C SER A 194 10.65 -15.42 -9.64
N GLN A 195 11.76 -14.72 -9.84
CA GLN A 195 12.90 -14.64 -8.92
C GLN A 195 12.78 -13.47 -7.91
N HIS A 196 11.71 -12.69 -8.00
CA HIS A 196 11.37 -11.62 -7.08
C HIS A 196 12.37 -10.45 -7.07
N PHE A 197 12.98 -10.10 -8.23
CA PHE A 197 13.79 -8.90 -8.34
C PHE A 197 12.98 -7.61 -8.28
N TYR A 198 11.77 -7.66 -8.82
CA TYR A 198 10.76 -6.61 -8.73
C TYR A 198 9.36 -7.22 -8.84
N THR A 199 8.35 -6.42 -8.61
CA THR A 199 6.96 -6.80 -8.88
C THR A 199 6.20 -5.63 -9.49
N HIS A 200 5.24 -5.95 -10.36
CA HIS A 200 4.24 -4.96 -10.78
C HIS A 200 3.20 -4.75 -9.70
N ALA A 201 2.49 -3.62 -9.78
CA ALA A 201 1.41 -3.30 -8.87
C ALA A 201 0.24 -4.28 -8.97
N THR A 202 -0.55 -4.35 -7.91
CA THR A 202 -1.71 -5.25 -7.78
C THR A 202 -2.63 -5.28 -9.00
N PRO A 203 -3.06 -4.15 -9.60
CA PRO A 203 -3.92 -4.20 -10.78
C PRO A 203 -3.25 -4.88 -11.99
N THR A 204 -1.96 -4.72 -12.18
CA THR A 204 -1.21 -5.41 -13.24
C THR A 204 -1.18 -6.92 -12.98
N LEU A 205 -0.89 -7.35 -11.73
CA LEU A 205 -0.89 -8.76 -11.35
C LEU A 205 -2.28 -9.41 -11.52
N PHE A 206 -3.36 -8.67 -11.22
CA PHE A 206 -4.73 -9.16 -11.39
C PHE A 206 -5.15 -9.29 -12.85
N ASN A 207 -4.84 -8.29 -13.67
CA ASN A 207 -5.56 -8.03 -14.91
C ASN A 207 -4.71 -8.19 -16.17
N ALA A 208 -3.37 -8.28 -16.09
CA ALA A 208 -2.53 -8.49 -17.27
C ALA A 208 -2.91 -9.80 -17.97
N GLY A 209 -3.13 -9.76 -19.28
CA GLY A 209 -3.53 -10.90 -20.10
C GLY A 209 -5.03 -11.28 -19.98
N THR A 210 -5.83 -10.54 -19.23
CA THR A 210 -7.28 -10.73 -19.18
C THR A 210 -8.00 -9.97 -20.31
N ARG A 211 -9.29 -10.21 -20.52
CA ARG A 211 -10.07 -9.56 -21.58
C ARG A 211 -10.13 -8.04 -21.52
N ARG A 212 -10.04 -7.46 -20.32
CA ARG A 212 -10.00 -6.01 -20.11
C ARG A 212 -8.92 -5.71 -19.10
N PRO A 213 -7.67 -5.59 -19.56
CA PRO A 213 -6.51 -5.48 -18.68
C PRO A 213 -6.38 -4.06 -18.13
N GLN A 214 -7.25 -3.68 -17.18
CA GLN A 214 -7.06 -2.45 -16.42
C GLN A 214 -5.91 -2.67 -15.42
N MET A 215 -4.72 -2.16 -15.74
CA MET A 215 -3.47 -2.41 -15.01
C MET A 215 -2.99 -1.19 -14.21
N SER A 216 -3.67 -0.05 -14.33
CA SER A 216 -3.29 1.18 -13.63
C SER A 216 -3.79 1.19 -12.19
N SER A 217 -2.96 1.67 -11.27
CA SER A 217 -3.26 1.71 -9.85
C SER A 217 -3.90 3.01 -9.40
N CYS A 218 -3.45 4.14 -9.97
CA CYS A 218 -3.70 5.48 -9.44
C CYS A 218 -4.33 6.37 -10.51
N PHE A 219 -5.34 7.13 -10.07
CA PHE A 219 -6.08 8.07 -10.90
C PHE A 219 -6.24 9.39 -10.16
N LEU A 220 -5.97 10.52 -10.83
CA LEU A 220 -6.16 11.87 -10.29
C LEU A 220 -7.22 12.57 -11.12
N ILE A 221 -8.25 13.07 -10.46
CA ILE A 221 -9.45 13.60 -11.10
C ILE A 221 -9.82 14.93 -10.44
N GLY A 222 -10.27 15.89 -11.25
CA GLY A 222 -10.93 17.10 -10.78
C GLY A 222 -12.38 17.17 -11.23
N ASN A 223 -13.17 18.00 -10.60
CA ASN A 223 -14.53 18.26 -11.07
C ASN A 223 -14.51 18.86 -12.47
N LYS A 224 -15.38 18.36 -13.34
CA LYS A 224 -15.51 18.85 -14.74
C LYS A 224 -16.15 20.24 -14.81
N GLY A 225 -16.83 20.67 -13.74
CA GLY A 225 -17.42 21.99 -13.61
C GLY A 225 -18.12 22.14 -12.27
N ASP A 226 -18.35 23.39 -11.84
CA ASP A 226 -19.13 23.74 -10.65
C ASP A 226 -20.62 23.94 -11.00
N ASP A 227 -21.18 22.99 -11.75
CA ASP A 227 -22.58 22.88 -12.12
C ASP A 227 -23.04 21.43 -12.03
N ILE A 228 -24.34 21.19 -12.06
CA ILE A 228 -24.93 19.86 -11.88
C ILE A 228 -24.36 18.84 -12.87
N ASN A 229 -24.22 19.21 -14.14
CA ASN A 229 -23.71 18.29 -15.14
C ASN A 229 -22.25 17.92 -14.88
N GLY A 230 -21.40 18.94 -14.64
CA GLY A 230 -19.98 18.73 -14.35
C GLY A 230 -19.75 17.87 -13.09
N LEU A 231 -20.53 18.12 -12.02
CA LEU A 231 -20.45 17.35 -10.77
C LEU A 231 -20.87 15.89 -10.97
N PHE A 232 -22.01 15.63 -11.64
CA PHE A 232 -22.50 14.27 -11.87
C PHE A 232 -21.69 13.51 -12.93
N ASP A 233 -21.15 14.18 -13.95
CA ASP A 233 -20.22 13.57 -14.89
C ASP A 233 -18.92 13.13 -14.17
N THR A 234 -18.44 13.91 -13.21
CA THR A 234 -17.31 13.54 -12.37
C THR A 234 -17.62 12.31 -11.50
N ILE A 235 -18.80 12.28 -10.86
CA ILE A 235 -19.25 11.11 -10.07
C ILE A 235 -19.33 9.86 -10.95
N LYS A 236 -19.83 9.97 -12.17
CA LYS A 236 -19.91 8.88 -13.14
C LYS A 236 -18.50 8.36 -13.49
N ASP A 237 -17.54 9.24 -13.72
CA ASP A 237 -16.17 8.84 -14.03
C ASP A 237 -15.50 8.14 -12.85
N VAL A 238 -15.66 8.69 -11.64
CA VAL A 238 -15.22 8.07 -10.37
C VAL A 238 -15.80 6.68 -10.22
N ALA A 239 -17.11 6.49 -10.48
CA ALA A 239 -17.77 5.19 -10.43
C ALA A 239 -17.19 4.20 -11.46
N ASN A 240 -16.94 4.66 -12.69
CA ASN A 240 -16.33 3.83 -13.73
C ASN A 240 -14.92 3.39 -13.37
N ILE A 241 -14.11 4.26 -12.81
CA ILE A 241 -12.74 3.94 -12.38
C ILE A 241 -12.77 2.98 -11.18
N SER A 242 -13.61 3.24 -10.19
CA SER A 242 -13.77 2.39 -9.00
C SER A 242 -14.20 0.96 -9.36
N LYS A 243 -15.08 0.80 -10.33
CA LYS A 243 -15.49 -0.52 -10.87
C LYS A 243 -14.30 -1.37 -11.32
N TRP A 244 -13.23 -0.73 -11.79
CA TRP A 244 -12.02 -1.38 -12.29
C TRP A 244 -10.85 -1.34 -11.29
N ALA A 245 -11.15 -1.17 -9.99
CA ALA A 245 -10.19 -1.17 -8.89
C ALA A 245 -9.15 -0.04 -8.93
N GLY A 246 -9.44 1.08 -9.58
CA GLY A 246 -8.60 2.27 -9.53
C GLY A 246 -8.70 2.96 -8.18
N GLY A 247 -7.56 3.29 -7.56
CA GLY A 247 -7.48 4.20 -6.42
C GLY A 247 -7.56 5.65 -6.91
N ILE A 248 -8.38 6.48 -6.27
CA ILE A 248 -8.71 7.82 -6.79
C ILE A 248 -8.27 8.92 -5.82
N GLY A 249 -7.53 9.91 -6.36
CA GLY A 249 -7.36 11.22 -5.77
C GLY A 249 -8.28 12.23 -6.46
N LEU A 250 -9.19 12.84 -5.72
CA LEU A 250 -10.17 13.78 -6.23
C LEU A 250 -9.94 15.15 -5.61
N HIS A 251 -9.75 16.20 -6.41
CA HIS A 251 -9.72 17.56 -5.89
C HIS A 251 -11.07 18.28 -6.09
N VAL A 252 -11.45 19.05 -5.07
CA VAL A 252 -12.75 19.74 -5.01
C VAL A 252 -12.62 21.23 -4.71
N HIS A 253 -11.44 21.82 -4.93
CA HIS A 253 -11.13 23.22 -4.62
C HIS A 253 -12.07 24.22 -5.30
N ASP A 254 -12.51 23.89 -6.52
CA ASP A 254 -13.25 24.78 -7.41
C ASP A 254 -14.77 24.67 -7.24
N VAL A 255 -15.27 23.83 -6.33
CA VAL A 255 -16.69 23.69 -6.01
C VAL A 255 -17.08 24.77 -4.99
N ARG A 256 -18.09 25.56 -5.30
CA ARG A 256 -18.54 26.66 -4.44
C ARG A 256 -18.93 26.21 -3.04
N ALA A 257 -18.61 27.07 -2.06
CA ALA A 257 -18.89 26.81 -0.66
C ALA A 257 -20.39 27.00 -0.32
N LYS A 258 -20.79 26.49 0.84
CA LYS A 258 -22.13 26.68 1.42
C LYS A 258 -22.49 28.17 1.49
N GLY A 259 -23.76 28.49 1.18
CA GLY A 259 -24.28 29.88 1.14
C GLY A 259 -23.83 30.68 -0.07
N SER A 260 -23.17 30.05 -1.08
CA SER A 260 -22.86 30.71 -2.35
C SER A 260 -24.12 30.85 -3.20
N TYR A 261 -24.30 32.04 -3.79
CA TYR A 261 -25.44 32.32 -4.65
C TYR A 261 -25.47 31.44 -5.91
N ILE A 262 -26.64 30.89 -6.22
CA ILE A 262 -26.88 30.08 -7.43
C ILE A 262 -27.65 30.94 -8.44
N LYS A 263 -26.94 31.40 -9.48
CA LYS A 263 -27.53 32.13 -10.58
C LYS A 263 -28.54 31.26 -11.34
N GLY A 264 -29.73 31.68 -11.47
CA GLY A 264 -30.80 30.99 -12.20
C GLY A 264 -31.92 30.47 -11.31
N THR A 265 -31.61 29.97 -10.10
CA THR A 265 -32.63 29.58 -9.12
C THR A 265 -32.89 30.66 -8.09
N GLY A 266 -31.95 31.59 -7.91
CA GLY A 266 -32.01 32.62 -6.86
C GLY A 266 -31.79 32.07 -5.44
N GLY A 267 -31.34 30.81 -5.33
CA GLY A 267 -31.05 30.12 -4.07
C GLY A 267 -29.58 30.15 -3.68
N GLU A 268 -29.23 29.40 -2.64
CA GLU A 268 -27.89 29.25 -2.11
C GLU A 268 -27.43 27.80 -2.20
N SER A 269 -26.12 27.59 -2.35
CA SER A 269 -25.48 26.30 -2.36
C SER A 269 -25.41 25.67 -0.96
N ASP A 270 -25.60 24.36 -0.86
CA ASP A 270 -25.37 23.61 0.38
C ASP A 270 -23.88 23.26 0.61
N GLY A 271 -23.01 23.62 -0.34
CA GLY A 271 -21.56 23.44 -0.25
C GLY A 271 -21.06 22.00 -0.46
N LEU A 272 -19.85 21.73 0.08
CA LEU A 272 -19.15 20.46 -0.17
C LEU A 272 -19.77 19.24 0.54
N ILE A 273 -20.34 19.40 1.73
CA ILE A 273 -20.67 18.26 2.60
C ILE A 273 -21.68 17.28 1.99
N PRO A 274 -22.83 17.72 1.40
CA PRO A 274 -23.75 16.80 0.73
C PRO A 274 -23.12 16.05 -0.44
N MET A 275 -22.25 16.74 -1.20
CA MET A 275 -21.49 16.14 -2.30
C MET A 275 -20.53 15.05 -1.78
N MET A 276 -19.82 15.30 -0.67
CA MET A 276 -18.92 14.32 -0.05
C MET A 276 -19.67 13.07 0.38
N LYS A 277 -20.89 13.20 0.92
CA LYS A 277 -21.74 12.04 1.24
C LYS A 277 -22.08 11.23 0.00
N THR A 278 -22.34 11.86 -1.12
CA THR A 278 -22.59 11.16 -2.39
C THR A 278 -21.37 10.35 -2.81
N TYR A 279 -20.16 10.90 -2.76
CA TYR A 279 -18.93 10.17 -3.06
C TYR A 279 -18.69 9.03 -2.06
N ASN A 280 -19.02 9.22 -0.78
CA ASN A 280 -18.92 8.15 0.22
C ASN A 280 -19.81 6.95 -0.14
N GLU A 281 -21.04 7.18 -0.57
CA GLU A 281 -21.95 6.10 -0.97
C GLU A 281 -21.50 5.46 -2.30
N VAL A 282 -20.94 6.22 -3.24
CA VAL A 282 -20.34 5.66 -4.45
C VAL A 282 -19.17 4.72 -4.12
N ALA A 283 -18.29 5.10 -3.17
CA ALA A 283 -17.18 4.26 -2.73
C ALA A 283 -17.66 2.94 -2.10
N ARG A 284 -18.74 2.99 -1.33
CA ARG A 284 -19.36 1.81 -0.71
C ARG A 284 -20.02 0.89 -1.72
N TRP A 285 -20.71 1.47 -2.69
CA TRP A 285 -21.53 0.73 -3.63
C TRP A 285 -20.72 0.13 -4.77
N ILE A 286 -19.76 0.87 -5.33
CA ILE A 286 -19.08 0.49 -6.56
C ILE A 286 -17.65 0.04 -6.27
N ASN A 287 -17.42 -1.27 -6.44
CA ASN A 287 -16.12 -1.91 -6.26
C ASN A 287 -15.91 -3.02 -7.29
N GLN A 288 -14.71 -3.53 -7.39
CA GLN A 288 -14.36 -4.63 -8.29
C GLN A 288 -14.79 -5.98 -7.70
N GLY A 289 -16.10 -6.27 -7.66
CA GLY A 289 -16.60 -7.59 -7.28
C GLY A 289 -16.07 -8.16 -5.97
N GLY A 290 -15.81 -7.30 -4.97
CA GLY A 290 -15.24 -7.69 -3.68
C GLY A 290 -13.71 -7.89 -3.65
N LYS A 291 -13.00 -7.79 -4.78
CA LYS A 291 -11.54 -7.93 -4.83
C LYS A 291 -10.82 -6.73 -4.21
N ARG A 292 -11.37 -5.51 -4.42
CA ARG A 292 -10.83 -4.26 -3.89
C ARG A 292 -11.99 -3.30 -3.62
N LYS A 293 -12.06 -2.74 -2.41
CA LYS A 293 -13.07 -1.74 -2.04
C LYS A 293 -12.82 -0.43 -2.81
N GLY A 294 -13.88 0.33 -3.09
CA GLY A 294 -13.76 1.68 -3.62
C GLY A 294 -13.06 2.57 -2.58
N SER A 295 -12.01 3.28 -3.00
CA SER A 295 -11.20 4.10 -2.09
C SER A 295 -10.87 5.42 -2.76
N PHE A 296 -11.30 6.53 -2.13
CA PHE A 296 -11.13 7.88 -2.65
C PHE A 296 -10.48 8.78 -1.61
N ALA A 297 -9.41 9.48 -2.00
CA ALA A 297 -8.84 10.57 -1.23
C ALA A 297 -9.32 11.90 -1.82
N VAL A 298 -9.92 12.74 -1.01
CA VAL A 298 -10.45 14.04 -1.43
C VAL A 298 -9.52 15.14 -0.95
N TYR A 299 -9.07 15.98 -1.88
CA TYR A 299 -8.11 17.05 -1.68
C TYR A 299 -8.81 18.40 -1.62
N LEU A 300 -8.50 19.18 -0.58
CA LEU A 300 -9.00 20.53 -0.42
C LEU A 300 -7.88 21.49 0.01
N GLU A 301 -7.85 22.69 -0.57
CA GLU A 301 -6.96 23.76 -0.14
C GLU A 301 -7.51 24.48 1.12
N PRO A 302 -6.63 24.92 2.04
CA PRO A 302 -7.05 25.47 3.34
C PRO A 302 -7.78 26.83 3.27
N TRP A 303 -7.77 27.49 2.13
CA TRP A 303 -8.49 28.75 1.94
C TRP A 303 -9.99 28.57 1.64
N HIS A 304 -10.46 27.35 1.37
CA HIS A 304 -11.87 27.10 1.06
C HIS A 304 -12.78 27.33 2.28
N ALA A 305 -13.92 28.01 2.08
CA ALA A 305 -14.79 28.42 3.19
C ALA A 305 -15.39 27.23 3.97
N ASP A 306 -15.59 26.08 3.35
CA ASP A 306 -16.12 24.87 4.00
C ASP A 306 -15.03 24.00 4.65
N ILE A 307 -13.81 24.51 4.84
CA ILE A 307 -12.66 23.73 5.28
C ILE A 307 -12.87 23.07 6.66
N PHE A 308 -13.52 23.71 7.61
CA PHE A 308 -13.74 23.16 8.95
C PHE A 308 -14.68 21.97 8.92
N GLU A 309 -15.80 22.08 8.18
CA GLU A 309 -16.75 21.00 7.99
C GLU A 309 -16.12 19.83 7.22
N PHE A 310 -15.25 20.13 6.25
CA PHE A 310 -14.51 19.13 5.48
C PHE A 310 -13.57 18.28 6.36
N ILE A 311 -12.72 18.89 7.18
CA ILE A 311 -11.79 18.15 8.05
C ILE A 311 -12.51 17.34 9.14
N ASP A 312 -13.78 17.66 9.44
CA ASP A 312 -14.61 16.95 10.41
C ASP A 312 -15.33 15.73 9.82
N LEU A 313 -15.29 15.50 8.50
CA LEU A 313 -16.04 14.43 7.82
C LEU A 313 -15.77 13.03 8.37
N ARG A 314 -14.56 12.75 8.86
CA ARG A 314 -14.15 11.42 9.40
C ARG A 314 -14.28 11.27 10.90
N LYS A 315 -14.64 12.31 11.63
CA LYS A 315 -14.76 12.23 13.09
C LYS A 315 -15.77 11.17 13.54
N ASN A 316 -15.47 10.48 14.64
CA ASN A 316 -16.31 9.41 15.19
C ASN A 316 -17.53 9.92 15.98
N HIS A 317 -17.62 11.22 16.19
CA HIS A 317 -18.69 11.87 16.94
C HIS A 317 -19.37 12.97 16.12
N GLY A 318 -20.53 13.44 16.57
CA GLY A 318 -21.30 14.47 15.90
C GLY A 318 -22.44 13.90 15.04
N LYS A 319 -23.09 14.77 14.24
CA LYS A 319 -24.24 14.39 13.42
C LYS A 319 -23.80 13.53 12.23
N GLU A 320 -24.43 12.38 12.04
CA GLU A 320 -24.11 11.42 10.98
C GLU A 320 -24.33 12.00 9.57
N GLU A 321 -25.29 12.91 9.43
CA GLU A 321 -25.53 13.63 8.16
C GLU A 321 -24.32 14.47 7.71
N MET A 322 -23.43 14.82 8.65
CA MET A 322 -22.22 15.61 8.40
C MET A 322 -20.95 14.75 8.32
N ARG A 323 -21.08 13.43 8.11
CA ARG A 323 -19.96 12.48 8.10
C ARG A 323 -19.88 11.73 6.77
N ALA A 324 -18.63 11.47 6.35
CA ALA A 324 -18.29 10.66 5.18
C ALA A 324 -17.00 9.86 5.50
N ARG A 325 -17.14 8.83 6.36
CA ARG A 325 -16.00 8.15 7.01
C ARG A 325 -15.22 7.22 6.10
N ASP A 326 -15.83 6.76 5.00
CA ASP A 326 -15.14 5.89 4.04
C ASP A 326 -14.25 6.68 3.05
N LEU A 327 -14.37 8.00 3.01
CA LEU A 327 -13.48 8.86 2.25
C LEU A 327 -12.21 9.16 3.05
N PHE A 328 -11.07 9.23 2.36
CA PHE A 328 -9.84 9.79 2.91
C PHE A 328 -9.77 11.29 2.60
N LEU A 329 -9.22 12.06 3.51
CA LEU A 329 -9.14 13.51 3.37
C LEU A 329 -7.70 13.95 3.24
N ALA A 330 -7.44 14.96 2.43
CA ALA A 330 -6.10 15.48 2.20
C ALA A 330 -6.09 17.01 2.12
N MET A 331 -5.10 17.62 2.73
CA MET A 331 -4.80 19.03 2.62
C MET A 331 -3.85 19.27 1.46
N TRP A 332 -4.21 20.16 0.55
CA TRP A 332 -3.35 20.65 -0.53
C TRP A 332 -2.91 22.07 -0.16
N THR A 333 -1.75 22.17 0.50
CA THR A 333 -1.38 23.30 1.35
C THR A 333 -0.40 24.22 0.63
N PRO A 334 -0.77 25.50 0.35
CA PRO A 334 0.16 26.49 -0.17
C PRO A 334 1.15 26.96 0.90
N ASP A 335 2.35 27.37 0.49
CA ASP A 335 3.41 27.85 1.38
C ASP A 335 2.97 29.04 2.22
N LEU A 336 2.20 29.97 1.65
CA LEU A 336 1.65 31.13 2.37
C LEU A 336 0.85 30.73 3.61
N PHE A 337 0.09 29.60 3.56
CA PHE A 337 -0.62 29.13 4.74
C PHE A 337 0.37 28.70 5.84
N MET A 338 1.41 27.96 5.49
CA MET A 338 2.44 27.50 6.43
C MET A 338 3.21 28.68 7.04
N GLU A 339 3.55 29.68 6.24
CA GLU A 339 4.18 30.93 6.68
C GLU A 339 3.30 31.64 7.71
N ARG A 340 2.00 31.79 7.42
CA ARG A 340 1.03 32.42 8.34
C ARG A 340 0.77 31.59 9.59
N VAL A 341 0.83 30.28 9.52
CA VAL A 341 0.81 29.39 10.70
C VAL A 341 2.01 29.65 11.59
N GLU A 342 3.21 29.75 11.03
CA GLU A 342 4.44 30.02 11.78
C GLU A 342 4.40 31.39 12.47
N GLN A 343 3.92 32.42 11.77
CA GLN A 343 3.84 33.80 12.21
C GLN A 343 2.59 34.13 13.06
N ASP A 344 1.65 33.17 13.24
CA ASP A 344 0.31 33.40 13.81
C ASP A 344 -0.47 34.51 13.11
N GLY A 345 -0.34 34.56 11.80
CA GLY A 345 -1.00 35.54 10.93
C GLY A 345 -2.47 35.25 10.71
N ASP A 346 -3.16 36.23 10.13
CA ASP A 346 -4.57 36.08 9.74
C ASP A 346 -4.66 35.24 8.47
N TRP A 347 -5.73 34.45 8.35
CA TRP A 347 -6.05 33.62 7.22
C TRP A 347 -7.50 33.82 6.78
N THR A 348 -7.68 34.17 5.53
CA THR A 348 -8.98 34.48 4.95
C THR A 348 -9.56 33.30 4.21
N LEU A 349 -10.80 32.94 4.49
CA LEU A 349 -11.52 31.88 3.81
C LEU A 349 -12.38 32.45 2.69
N PHE A 350 -12.32 31.78 1.53
CA PHE A 350 -13.02 32.21 0.32
C PHE A 350 -13.96 31.12 -0.20
N SER A 351 -14.97 31.52 -0.98
CA SER A 351 -15.62 30.59 -1.91
C SER A 351 -15.00 30.75 -3.31
N PRO A 352 -14.72 29.67 -4.04
CA PRO A 352 -13.99 29.74 -5.32
C PRO A 352 -14.71 30.56 -6.40
N ASN A 353 -16.05 30.65 -6.37
CA ASN A 353 -16.80 31.51 -7.28
C ASN A 353 -16.65 32.99 -6.98
N GLU A 354 -16.24 33.37 -5.77
CA GLU A 354 -15.99 34.75 -5.31
C GLU A 354 -14.50 35.11 -5.42
N ALA A 355 -13.63 34.15 -5.38
CA ALA A 355 -12.18 34.28 -5.50
C ALA A 355 -11.63 33.29 -6.58
N PRO A 356 -12.00 33.51 -7.86
CA PRO A 356 -11.65 32.58 -8.93
C PRO A 356 -10.14 32.48 -9.16
N GLY A 357 -9.66 31.31 -9.58
CA GLY A 357 -8.28 31.07 -10.00
C GLY A 357 -7.27 30.80 -8.88
N LEU A 358 -7.66 30.83 -7.60
CA LEU A 358 -6.74 30.53 -6.49
C LEU A 358 -6.15 29.10 -6.59
N SER A 359 -6.91 28.13 -7.06
CA SER A 359 -6.43 26.77 -7.27
C SER A 359 -5.54 26.63 -8.51
N ASP A 360 -5.57 27.60 -9.43
CA ASP A 360 -4.86 27.57 -10.71
C ASP A 360 -3.44 28.14 -10.64
N VAL A 361 -3.04 28.71 -9.51
CA VAL A 361 -1.75 29.36 -9.31
C VAL A 361 -1.03 28.78 -8.09
N TYR A 362 0.30 28.85 -8.13
CA TYR A 362 1.19 28.42 -7.05
C TYR A 362 2.37 29.37 -6.94
N ASP A 363 3.08 29.32 -5.81
CA ASP A 363 4.32 30.03 -5.59
C ASP A 363 5.53 29.18 -6.00
N SER A 364 6.54 29.85 -6.49
CA SER A 364 7.84 29.24 -6.80
C SER A 364 8.97 30.13 -6.28
N PRO A 365 10.25 29.70 -6.31
CA PRO A 365 11.37 30.58 -5.99
C PRO A 365 11.42 31.85 -6.82
N ASP A 366 10.91 31.80 -8.07
CA ASP A 366 10.99 32.89 -9.04
C ASP A 366 9.69 33.72 -9.15
N SER A 367 8.57 33.25 -8.58
CA SER A 367 7.27 33.93 -8.67
C SER A 367 6.38 33.64 -7.47
N LYS A 368 5.57 34.64 -7.07
CA LYS A 368 4.64 34.56 -5.94
C LYS A 368 3.18 34.71 -6.40
N ASN A 369 2.81 33.98 -7.47
CA ASN A 369 1.52 34.14 -8.13
C ASN A 369 0.34 33.82 -7.20
N PHE A 370 0.44 32.77 -6.37
CA PHE A 370 -0.60 32.44 -5.40
C PHE A 370 -0.70 33.52 -4.31
N THR A 371 0.42 33.90 -3.72
CA THR A 371 0.47 34.93 -2.68
C THR A 371 -0.06 36.27 -3.17
N GLU A 372 0.30 36.69 -4.37
CA GLU A 372 -0.18 37.95 -4.97
C GLU A 372 -1.69 37.92 -5.19
N LEU A 373 -2.24 36.87 -5.81
CA LEU A 373 -3.69 36.75 -6.05
C LEU A 373 -4.48 36.63 -4.76
N TYR A 374 -3.99 35.85 -3.80
CA TYR A 374 -4.64 35.66 -2.51
C TYR A 374 -4.74 36.97 -1.72
N THR A 375 -3.61 37.69 -1.60
CA THR A 375 -3.56 38.99 -0.89
C THR A 375 -4.31 40.10 -1.61
N GLN A 376 -4.39 40.03 -2.94
CA GLN A 376 -5.27 40.93 -3.71
C GLN A 376 -6.72 40.70 -3.28
N TYR A 377 -7.21 39.48 -3.25
CA TYR A 377 -8.59 39.16 -2.86
C TYR A 377 -8.88 39.51 -1.39
N GLU A 378 -7.90 39.39 -0.52
CA GLU A 378 -8.01 39.91 0.86
C GLU A 378 -8.23 41.43 0.88
N SER A 379 -7.43 42.18 0.13
CA SER A 379 -7.51 43.64 0.05
C SER A 379 -8.80 44.11 -0.59
N GLU A 380 -9.38 43.37 -1.52
CA GLU A 380 -10.65 43.61 -2.15
C GLU A 380 -11.87 43.24 -1.26
N GLY A 381 -11.64 42.66 -0.09
CA GLY A 381 -12.69 42.25 0.84
C GLY A 381 -13.59 41.11 0.35
N ARG A 382 -13.07 40.22 -0.52
CA ARG A 382 -13.81 39.07 -1.05
C ARG A 382 -13.93 37.90 -0.07
N GLY A 383 -13.25 37.97 1.07
CA GLY A 383 -13.26 36.93 2.08
C GLY A 383 -14.59 36.78 2.79
N ARG A 384 -15.00 35.55 3.03
CA ARG A 384 -16.23 35.27 3.83
C ARG A 384 -15.94 35.31 5.31
N ARG A 385 -14.74 34.92 5.72
CA ARG A 385 -14.33 34.82 7.11
C ARG A 385 -12.83 34.99 7.24
N VAL A 386 -12.38 35.75 8.23
CA VAL A 386 -10.99 35.89 8.60
C VAL A 386 -10.79 35.17 9.94
N ILE A 387 -9.75 34.35 10.02
CA ILE A 387 -9.37 33.56 11.21
C ILE A 387 -7.89 33.66 11.43
N LYS A 388 -7.38 33.22 12.56
CA LYS A 388 -5.94 32.93 12.73
C LYS A 388 -5.58 31.65 12.01
N ALA A 389 -4.48 31.65 11.23
CA ALA A 389 -4.00 30.45 10.53
C ALA A 389 -3.74 29.29 11.49
N ARG A 390 -3.21 29.57 12.69
CA ARG A 390 -3.03 28.57 13.77
C ARG A 390 -4.33 27.93 14.23
N LYS A 391 -5.46 28.66 14.21
CA LYS A 391 -6.76 28.09 14.56
C LYS A 391 -7.18 27.00 13.59
N LEU A 392 -6.97 27.21 12.29
CA LEU A 392 -7.25 26.18 11.28
C LEU A 392 -6.24 25.00 11.39
N MET A 393 -4.96 25.32 11.54
CA MET A 393 -3.94 24.29 11.76
C MET A 393 -4.26 23.44 13.00
N ASP A 394 -4.70 24.07 14.09
CA ASP A 394 -5.09 23.35 15.32
C ASP A 394 -6.26 22.38 15.09
N ALA A 395 -7.24 22.75 14.25
CA ALA A 395 -8.33 21.88 13.85
C ALA A 395 -7.85 20.71 12.96
N ILE A 396 -6.93 20.97 12.03
CA ILE A 396 -6.28 19.93 11.20
C ILE A 396 -5.52 18.93 12.09
N LEU A 397 -4.69 19.42 13.00
CA LEU A 397 -3.91 18.58 13.93
C LEU A 397 -4.82 17.73 14.82
N THR A 398 -5.94 18.29 15.28
CA THR A 398 -6.95 17.56 16.06
C THR A 398 -7.53 16.41 15.25
N ALA A 399 -7.95 16.67 14.00
CA ALA A 399 -8.47 15.63 13.13
C ALA A 399 -7.43 14.56 12.82
N GLN A 400 -6.18 14.93 12.59
CA GLN A 400 -5.08 13.98 12.35
C GLN A 400 -4.82 13.07 13.56
N ILE A 401 -4.86 13.60 14.78
CA ILE A 401 -4.68 12.79 16.00
C ILE A 401 -5.88 11.84 16.19
N GLU A 402 -7.09 12.28 15.90
CA GLU A 402 -8.31 11.49 16.08
C GLU A 402 -8.50 10.41 15.00
N THR A 403 -8.10 10.68 13.74
CA THR A 403 -8.47 9.85 12.59
C THR A 403 -7.29 9.41 11.72
N GLY A 404 -6.07 9.87 11.98
CA GLY A 404 -4.91 9.65 11.14
C GLY A 404 -4.85 10.53 9.88
N THR A 405 -5.93 11.23 9.57
CA THR A 405 -6.10 12.12 8.39
C THR A 405 -6.62 13.49 8.84
N PRO A 406 -6.57 14.56 8.02
CA PRO A 406 -6.21 14.61 6.59
C PRO A 406 -4.70 14.43 6.35
N TYR A 407 -4.35 13.89 5.16
CA TYR A 407 -2.98 13.89 4.67
C TYR A 407 -2.46 15.34 4.55
N MET A 408 -1.15 15.52 4.57
CA MET A 408 -0.54 16.85 4.43
C MET A 408 0.41 16.85 3.24
N LEU A 409 0.06 17.62 2.19
CA LEU A 409 0.89 17.82 1.01
C LEU A 409 1.09 19.31 0.75
N TYR A 410 2.23 19.69 0.18
CA TYR A 410 2.63 21.06 -0.06
C TYR A 410 2.51 21.41 -1.54
N LYS A 411 1.51 22.22 -1.87
CA LYS A 411 1.10 22.60 -3.22
C LYS A 411 2.25 23.17 -4.03
N ASP A 412 2.98 24.12 -3.45
CA ASP A 412 4.00 24.88 -4.17
C ASP A 412 5.18 23.96 -4.52
N ALA A 413 5.72 23.24 -3.53
CA ALA A 413 6.79 22.26 -3.74
C ALA A 413 6.39 21.18 -4.77
N ALA A 414 5.16 20.70 -4.74
CA ALA A 414 4.63 19.70 -5.68
C ALA A 414 4.61 20.24 -7.13
N ASN A 415 4.35 21.53 -7.31
CA ASN A 415 4.24 22.16 -8.61
C ASN A 415 5.61 22.60 -9.17
N TYR A 416 6.35 23.46 -8.47
CA TYR A 416 7.60 23.98 -9.05
C TYR A 416 8.72 22.95 -9.17
N LYS A 417 8.62 21.81 -8.44
CA LYS A 417 9.55 20.68 -8.57
C LYS A 417 9.00 19.55 -9.46
N SER A 418 8.03 19.82 -10.30
CA SER A 418 7.47 18.83 -11.22
C SER A 418 7.99 19.00 -12.65
N ASN A 419 8.25 17.89 -13.33
CA ASN A 419 8.52 17.92 -14.76
C ASN A 419 7.27 18.24 -15.60
N GLN A 420 6.07 18.16 -15.02
CA GLN A 420 4.80 18.48 -15.68
C GLN A 420 4.35 19.94 -15.45
N GLN A 421 5.19 20.82 -14.89
CA GLN A 421 4.84 22.23 -14.66
C GLN A 421 4.48 23.02 -15.92
N ASN A 422 4.91 22.54 -17.11
CA ASN A 422 4.54 23.12 -18.40
C ASN A 422 3.07 22.88 -18.80
N LEU A 423 2.37 21.95 -18.16
CA LEU A 423 0.99 21.60 -18.51
C LEU A 423 -0.04 22.50 -17.82
N GLY A 424 0.28 23.00 -16.64
CA GLY A 424 -0.58 23.79 -15.78
C GLY A 424 -0.36 23.47 -14.31
N THR A 425 -1.24 23.96 -13.43
CA THR A 425 -1.14 23.74 -12.00
C THR A 425 -1.65 22.35 -11.63
N ILE A 426 -0.82 21.57 -10.94
CA ILE A 426 -1.20 20.30 -10.33
C ILE A 426 -2.00 20.58 -9.07
N LYS A 427 -3.20 19.98 -8.93
CA LYS A 427 -4.18 20.33 -7.90
C LYS A 427 -4.38 19.25 -6.84
N SER A 428 -3.80 18.08 -7.03
CA SER A 428 -3.91 16.97 -6.06
C SER A 428 -2.82 15.93 -6.26
N SER A 429 -2.80 14.96 -5.35
CA SER A 429 -2.11 13.69 -5.49
C SER A 429 -3.15 12.57 -5.62
N ASN A 430 -2.70 11.33 -5.61
CA ASN A 430 -3.53 10.13 -5.64
C ASN A 430 -4.06 9.74 -4.24
N LEU A 431 -4.54 8.51 -4.11
CA LEU A 431 -5.04 7.94 -2.86
C LEU A 431 -3.93 7.84 -1.78
N CYS A 432 -2.69 7.55 -2.17
CA CYS A 432 -1.58 7.25 -1.25
C CYS A 432 -0.45 8.31 -1.24
N THR A 433 -0.67 9.45 -1.88
CA THR A 433 0.19 10.66 -1.82
C THR A 433 1.55 10.59 -2.53
N GLU A 434 1.85 9.52 -3.28
CA GLU A 434 3.10 9.39 -4.04
C GLU A 434 3.02 9.93 -5.47
N ILE A 435 1.81 10.03 -6.06
CA ILE A 435 1.62 10.47 -7.44
C ILE A 435 1.35 11.96 -7.50
N ILE A 436 2.17 12.69 -8.22
CA ILE A 436 2.02 14.13 -8.47
C ILE A 436 1.96 14.33 -9.98
N GLU A 437 0.76 14.37 -10.53
CA GLU A 437 0.50 14.46 -11.96
C GLU A 437 -0.56 15.52 -12.27
N TYR A 438 -0.42 16.15 -13.43
CA TYR A 438 -1.39 17.11 -13.93
C TYR A 438 -2.70 16.43 -14.33
N SER A 439 -3.80 17.02 -13.92
CA SER A 439 -5.16 16.65 -14.35
C SER A 439 -5.99 17.88 -14.68
N SER A 440 -6.95 17.69 -15.58
CA SER A 440 -7.89 18.72 -16.03
C SER A 440 -9.27 18.12 -16.29
N PRO A 441 -10.31 18.90 -16.58
CA PRO A 441 -11.62 18.36 -16.96
C PRO A 441 -11.58 17.42 -18.18
N THR A 442 -10.55 17.53 -19.03
CA THR A 442 -10.38 16.75 -20.26
C THR A 442 -9.27 15.72 -20.19
N GLU A 443 -8.47 15.72 -19.12
CA GLU A 443 -7.34 14.82 -18.91
C GLU A 443 -7.31 14.35 -17.45
N GLN A 444 -7.65 13.09 -17.24
CA GLN A 444 -7.58 12.45 -15.92
C GLN A 444 -6.25 11.72 -15.81
N ALA A 445 -5.44 12.11 -14.82
CA ALA A 445 -4.11 11.52 -14.66
C ALA A 445 -4.18 10.05 -14.30
N VAL A 446 -3.21 9.28 -14.82
CA VAL A 446 -3.13 7.83 -14.62
C VAL A 446 -1.67 7.44 -14.42
N CYS A 447 -1.39 6.66 -13.38
CA CYS A 447 -0.05 6.12 -13.14
C CYS A 447 -0.03 4.59 -13.07
N ASN A 448 0.96 4.01 -13.75
CA ASN A 448 1.27 2.58 -13.74
C ASN A 448 2.49 2.34 -12.86
N LEU A 449 2.39 1.38 -11.94
CA LEU A 449 3.35 1.22 -10.86
C LEU A 449 4.06 -0.13 -10.90
N ALA A 450 5.32 -0.11 -10.44
CA ALA A 450 6.11 -1.30 -10.12
C ALA A 450 7.04 -0.98 -8.94
N SER A 451 7.40 -1.98 -8.15
CA SER A 451 8.33 -1.82 -7.02
C SER A 451 9.52 -2.76 -7.11
N ILE A 452 10.70 -2.22 -6.82
CA ILE A 452 11.98 -2.92 -6.82
C ILE A 452 12.16 -3.59 -5.45
N ALA A 453 12.45 -4.88 -5.42
CA ALA A 453 12.70 -5.64 -4.19
C ALA A 453 14.17 -5.52 -3.78
N LEU A 454 14.51 -4.44 -3.06
CA LEU A 454 15.89 -4.06 -2.74
C LEU A 454 16.77 -5.16 -2.12
N PRO A 455 16.25 -6.09 -1.28
CA PRO A 455 17.08 -7.16 -0.71
C PRO A 455 17.72 -8.09 -1.75
N LYS A 456 17.16 -8.18 -2.96
CA LYS A 456 17.68 -9.01 -4.06
C LYS A 456 18.98 -8.49 -4.68
N TYR A 457 19.34 -7.26 -4.40
CA TYR A 457 20.52 -6.58 -4.96
C TYR A 457 21.72 -6.61 -4.02
N ILE A 458 21.65 -7.37 -2.92
CA ILE A 458 22.80 -7.63 -2.05
C ILE A 458 23.49 -8.90 -2.56
N ILE A 459 24.72 -8.73 -3.05
CA ILE A 459 25.57 -9.79 -3.58
C ILE A 459 26.84 -9.83 -2.74
N ASP A 460 27.17 -11.00 -2.20
CA ASP A 460 28.37 -11.24 -1.39
C ASP A 460 28.55 -10.25 -0.21
N GLY A 461 27.41 -9.78 0.36
CA GLY A 461 27.40 -8.86 1.51
C GLY A 461 27.51 -7.38 1.15
N GLU A 462 27.48 -7.04 -0.13
CA GLU A 462 27.50 -5.65 -0.63
C GLU A 462 26.29 -5.37 -1.51
N PHE A 463 25.86 -4.11 -1.54
CA PHE A 463 24.73 -3.68 -2.39
C PHE A 463 25.24 -3.39 -3.82
N SER A 464 24.72 -4.12 -4.81
CA SER A 464 25.08 -3.95 -6.23
C SER A 464 24.22 -2.89 -6.92
N HIS A 465 24.76 -1.71 -7.12
CA HIS A 465 24.12 -0.62 -7.87
C HIS A 465 24.03 -0.95 -9.37
N GLU A 466 25.01 -1.68 -9.91
CA GLU A 466 25.04 -2.10 -11.31
C GLU A 466 23.89 -3.05 -11.63
N LEU A 467 23.67 -4.04 -10.77
CA LEU A 467 22.53 -4.97 -10.91
C LEU A 467 21.20 -4.23 -10.77
N LEU A 468 21.10 -3.30 -9.81
CA LEU A 468 19.92 -2.47 -9.64
C LEU A 468 19.64 -1.65 -10.91
N TYR A 469 20.66 -1.04 -11.50
CA TYR A 469 20.55 -0.29 -12.75
C TYR A 469 19.94 -1.15 -13.88
N GLU A 470 20.43 -2.37 -14.07
CA GLU A 470 19.98 -3.26 -15.15
C GLU A 470 18.48 -3.59 -15.02
N TYR A 471 18.03 -3.95 -13.83
CA TYR A 471 16.62 -4.28 -13.60
C TYR A 471 15.70 -3.06 -13.68
N VAL A 472 16.10 -1.91 -13.12
CA VAL A 472 15.32 -0.67 -13.24
C VAL A 472 15.16 -0.27 -14.70
N TYR A 473 16.24 -0.34 -15.49
CA TYR A 473 16.20 -0.07 -16.92
C TYR A 473 15.15 -0.93 -17.63
N GLN A 474 15.07 -2.22 -17.31
CA GLN A 474 14.08 -3.14 -17.88
C GLN A 474 12.65 -2.84 -17.41
N VAL A 475 12.45 -2.55 -16.13
CA VAL A 475 11.11 -2.30 -15.55
C VAL A 475 10.46 -1.06 -16.17
N VAL A 476 11.23 -0.02 -16.51
CA VAL A 476 10.70 1.16 -17.22
C VAL A 476 10.16 0.77 -18.60
N ARG A 477 10.84 -0.12 -19.32
CA ARG A 477 10.33 -0.65 -20.60
C ARG A 477 9.04 -1.44 -20.42
N ASN A 478 8.97 -2.28 -19.40
CA ASN A 478 7.74 -3.02 -19.06
C ASN A 478 6.57 -2.08 -18.77
N LEU A 479 6.80 -1.02 -17.99
CA LEU A 479 5.76 -0.04 -17.66
C LEU A 479 5.30 0.76 -18.89
N ASN A 480 6.18 1.03 -19.85
CA ASN A 480 5.78 1.63 -21.13
C ASN A 480 4.87 0.71 -21.94
N ASN A 481 5.14 -0.60 -21.96
CA ASN A 481 4.24 -1.57 -22.59
C ASN A 481 2.88 -1.63 -21.84
N VAL A 482 2.89 -1.53 -20.51
CA VAL A 482 1.64 -1.47 -19.72
C VAL A 482 0.80 -0.26 -20.16
N ILE A 483 1.38 0.92 -20.37
CA ILE A 483 0.65 2.10 -20.89
C ILE A 483 -0.05 1.76 -22.21
N ASP A 484 0.66 1.12 -23.14
CA ASP A 484 0.17 0.85 -24.50
C ASP A 484 -0.89 -0.26 -24.53
N LEU A 485 -0.84 -1.23 -23.60
CA LEU A 485 -1.73 -2.40 -23.55
C LEU A 485 -2.89 -2.25 -22.57
N ASN A 486 -2.91 -1.18 -21.77
CA ASN A 486 -3.88 -0.97 -20.71
C ASN A 486 -5.29 -0.72 -21.23
N PHE A 487 -6.29 -1.27 -20.56
CA PHE A 487 -7.67 -0.86 -20.72
C PHE A 487 -7.94 0.40 -19.87
N TYR A 488 -8.45 1.46 -20.48
CA TYR A 488 -8.73 2.72 -19.81
C TYR A 488 -10.23 2.87 -19.50
N PRO A 489 -10.61 3.16 -18.23
CA PRO A 489 -12.02 3.28 -17.84
C PRO A 489 -12.77 4.47 -18.49
N THR A 490 -12.04 5.54 -18.84
CA THR A 490 -12.57 6.74 -19.48
C THR A 490 -11.66 7.19 -20.63
N GLU A 491 -12.19 7.96 -21.58
CA GLU A 491 -11.38 8.52 -22.67
C GLU A 491 -10.38 9.58 -22.16
N GLU A 492 -10.73 10.30 -21.10
CA GLU A 492 -9.87 11.28 -20.46
C GLU A 492 -8.63 10.61 -19.82
N THR A 493 -8.81 9.43 -19.21
CA THR A 493 -7.69 8.65 -18.65
C THR A 493 -6.75 8.16 -19.76
N LYS A 494 -7.30 7.66 -20.86
CA LYS A 494 -6.52 7.22 -22.00
C LYS A 494 -5.73 8.37 -22.62
N ARG A 495 -6.40 9.51 -22.85
CA ARG A 495 -5.77 10.71 -23.43
C ARG A 495 -4.60 11.19 -22.58
N SER A 496 -4.80 11.34 -21.28
CA SER A 496 -3.76 11.78 -20.36
C SER A 496 -2.55 10.83 -20.37
N ASN A 497 -2.79 9.53 -20.20
CA ASN A 497 -1.70 8.55 -20.08
C ASN A 497 -0.90 8.38 -21.38
N PHE A 498 -1.55 8.42 -22.55
CA PHE A 498 -0.86 8.38 -23.85
C PHE A 498 -0.07 9.66 -24.11
N ARG A 499 -0.62 10.82 -23.75
CA ARG A 499 0.00 12.12 -24.01
C ARG A 499 1.20 12.40 -23.13
N HIS A 500 1.12 12.04 -21.85
CA HIS A 500 2.16 12.37 -20.85
C HIS A 500 3.04 11.19 -20.48
N ARG A 501 2.57 9.96 -20.65
CA ARG A 501 3.26 8.68 -20.36
C ARG A 501 3.98 8.64 -19.01
N PRO A 502 3.37 9.06 -17.89
CA PRO A 502 4.00 8.93 -16.60
C PRO A 502 4.02 7.46 -16.17
N VAL A 503 5.05 7.08 -15.41
CA VAL A 503 5.16 5.81 -14.71
C VAL A 503 5.62 6.07 -13.28
N GLY A 504 5.39 5.12 -12.38
CA GLY A 504 5.77 5.23 -10.99
C GLY A 504 6.57 4.01 -10.55
N LEU A 505 7.88 4.15 -10.50
CA LEU A 505 8.73 3.19 -9.81
C LEU A 505 8.63 3.41 -8.30
N GLY A 506 8.73 2.33 -7.53
CA GLY A 506 8.87 2.37 -6.09
C GLY A 506 9.90 1.34 -5.64
N VAL A 507 10.01 1.20 -4.34
CA VAL A 507 10.91 0.24 -3.69
C VAL A 507 10.17 -0.51 -2.59
N GLN A 508 10.68 -1.67 -2.21
CA GLN A 508 10.29 -2.41 -1.01
C GLN A 508 11.52 -3.03 -0.37
N GLY A 509 11.47 -3.21 0.94
CA GLY A 509 12.55 -3.89 1.66
C GLY A 509 13.78 -3.02 1.95
N LEU A 510 13.67 -1.69 2.03
CA LEU A 510 14.82 -0.86 2.42
C LEU A 510 15.30 -1.20 3.85
N ALA A 511 14.38 -1.40 4.79
CA ALA A 511 14.73 -1.81 6.15
C ALA A 511 15.39 -3.20 6.19
N ASP A 512 14.94 -4.13 5.33
CA ASP A 512 15.59 -5.43 5.17
C ASP A 512 17.05 -5.28 4.71
N VAL A 513 17.30 -4.41 3.72
CA VAL A 513 18.68 -4.11 3.24
C VAL A 513 19.56 -3.62 4.39
N PHE A 514 19.06 -2.69 5.20
CA PHE A 514 19.84 -2.18 6.34
C PHE A 514 20.13 -3.27 7.38
N CYS A 515 19.14 -4.12 7.71
CA CYS A 515 19.38 -5.27 8.57
C CYS A 515 20.41 -6.24 7.99
N MET A 516 20.31 -6.57 6.69
CA MET A 516 21.25 -7.49 6.02
C MET A 516 22.68 -6.96 5.96
N LEU A 517 22.85 -5.65 5.85
CA LEU A 517 24.15 -4.97 5.86
C LEU A 517 24.58 -4.50 7.26
N ARG A 518 23.80 -4.83 8.30
CA ARG A 518 24.03 -4.46 9.70
C ARG A 518 24.17 -2.96 9.92
N LEU A 519 23.35 -2.15 9.22
CA LEU A 519 23.32 -0.70 9.35
C LEU A 519 22.13 -0.29 10.23
N PRO A 520 22.36 0.45 11.33
CA PRO A 520 21.28 1.11 12.05
C PRO A 520 20.53 2.07 11.11
N PHE A 521 19.19 2.03 11.14
CA PHE A 521 18.36 2.79 10.18
C PHE A 521 18.65 4.30 10.22
N GLU A 522 18.92 4.85 11.40
CA GLU A 522 19.19 6.28 11.61
C GLU A 522 20.66 6.68 11.35
N SER A 523 21.54 5.76 10.97
CA SER A 523 22.96 6.02 10.76
C SER A 523 23.22 6.88 9.52
N GLU A 524 24.38 7.50 9.45
CA GLU A 524 24.80 8.28 8.28
C GLU A 524 25.10 7.36 7.10
N GLU A 525 25.62 6.16 7.35
CA GLU A 525 25.90 5.14 6.35
C GLU A 525 24.61 4.62 5.71
N ALA A 526 23.55 4.39 6.49
CA ALA A 526 22.24 4.00 5.99
C ALA A 526 21.61 5.12 5.13
N ASP A 527 21.71 6.37 5.58
CA ASP A 527 21.19 7.53 4.85
C ASP A 527 21.95 7.74 3.53
N LYS A 528 23.28 7.58 3.55
CA LYS A 528 24.09 7.63 2.34
C LYS A 528 23.72 6.51 1.37
N LEU A 529 23.60 5.27 1.86
CA LEU A 529 23.25 4.12 1.02
C LEU A 529 21.88 4.29 0.38
N GLN A 530 20.84 4.70 1.14
CA GLN A 530 19.52 4.96 0.53
C GLN A 530 19.59 6.05 -0.53
N THR A 531 20.33 7.13 -0.29
CA THR A 531 20.48 8.22 -1.24
C THR A 531 21.14 7.72 -2.54
N ASP A 532 22.20 6.92 -2.43
CA ASP A 532 22.89 6.30 -3.58
C ASP A 532 21.96 5.30 -4.34
N ILE A 533 21.12 4.54 -3.62
CA ILE A 533 20.11 3.65 -4.22
C ILE A 533 19.09 4.46 -5.03
N PHE A 534 18.54 5.53 -4.46
CA PHE A 534 17.53 6.35 -5.13
C PHE A 534 18.13 7.12 -6.32
N GLU A 535 19.39 7.58 -6.22
CA GLU A 535 20.14 8.12 -7.35
C GLU A 535 20.24 7.09 -8.49
N THR A 536 20.64 5.86 -8.17
CA THR A 536 20.78 4.77 -9.15
C THR A 536 19.46 4.49 -9.87
N ILE A 537 18.35 4.41 -9.13
CA ILE A 537 17.01 4.16 -9.71
C ILE A 537 16.63 5.29 -10.66
N TYR A 538 16.81 6.55 -10.24
CA TYR A 538 16.43 7.69 -11.08
C TYR A 538 17.31 7.79 -12.33
N PHE A 539 18.63 7.55 -12.20
CA PHE A 539 19.55 7.54 -13.32
C PHE A 539 19.22 6.44 -14.34
N ALA A 540 19.01 5.22 -13.87
CA ALA A 540 18.66 4.07 -14.71
C ALA A 540 17.30 4.27 -15.42
N ALA A 541 16.31 4.78 -14.68
CA ALA A 541 14.99 5.06 -15.23
C ALA A 541 15.03 6.15 -16.30
N MET A 542 15.77 7.23 -16.04
CA MET A 542 15.97 8.33 -17.01
C MET A 542 16.71 7.85 -18.25
N THR A 543 17.72 7.00 -18.09
CA THR A 543 18.46 6.40 -19.20
C THR A 543 17.55 5.52 -20.06
N SER A 544 16.77 4.64 -19.44
CA SER A 544 15.82 3.79 -20.17
C SER A 544 14.77 4.61 -20.93
N SER A 545 14.21 5.63 -20.28
CA SER A 545 13.20 6.52 -20.87
C SER A 545 13.78 7.32 -22.06
N LYS A 546 15.05 7.76 -21.96
CA LYS A 546 15.76 8.41 -23.05
C LYS A 546 16.02 7.45 -24.21
N ASP A 547 16.44 6.21 -23.94
CA ASP A 547 16.66 5.21 -25.00
C ASP A 547 15.36 4.83 -25.69
N LEU A 548 14.26 4.65 -24.96
CA LEU A 548 12.93 4.49 -25.53
C LEU A 548 12.52 5.69 -26.42
N SER A 549 12.83 6.92 -25.98
CA SER A 549 12.55 8.10 -26.80
C SER A 549 13.35 8.12 -28.10
N LYS A 550 14.58 7.63 -28.07
CA LYS A 550 15.41 7.48 -29.27
C LYS A 550 14.85 6.44 -30.25
N GLU A 551 14.22 5.38 -29.74
CA GLU A 551 13.61 4.30 -30.54
C GLU A 551 12.26 4.70 -31.14
N VAL A 552 11.37 5.31 -30.35
CA VAL A 552 9.95 5.53 -30.70
C VAL A 552 9.44 6.95 -30.50
N GLY A 553 10.34 7.89 -30.20
CA GLY A 553 10.01 9.30 -29.96
C GLY A 553 9.68 9.64 -28.51
N PRO A 554 9.81 10.94 -28.15
CA PRO A 554 9.50 11.43 -26.83
C PRO A 554 7.98 11.38 -26.55
N TYR A 555 7.60 11.60 -25.29
CA TYR A 555 6.17 11.78 -24.96
C TYR A 555 5.65 13.09 -25.58
N GLU A 556 4.34 13.10 -25.95
CA GLU A 556 3.75 14.15 -26.77
C GLU A 556 3.89 15.55 -26.16
N SER A 557 3.70 15.68 -24.85
CA SER A 557 3.66 16.97 -24.14
C SER A 557 5.02 17.43 -23.59
N ILE A 558 6.12 16.94 -24.12
CA ILE A 558 7.48 17.27 -23.62
C ILE A 558 7.85 18.75 -23.77
N SER A 559 7.28 19.43 -24.76
CA SER A 559 7.65 20.81 -25.09
C SER A 559 7.40 21.77 -23.93
N GLY A 560 8.42 22.54 -23.57
CA GLY A 560 8.41 23.48 -22.47
C GLY A 560 8.68 22.86 -21.10
N SER A 561 8.80 21.54 -21.01
CA SER A 561 9.11 20.85 -19.74
C SER A 561 10.55 21.10 -19.28
N PRO A 562 10.84 20.97 -17.98
CA PRO A 562 12.22 21.05 -17.47
C PRO A 562 13.17 20.04 -18.11
N VAL A 563 12.71 18.79 -18.31
CA VAL A 563 13.56 17.74 -18.89
C VAL A 563 13.96 18.01 -20.34
N GLU A 564 13.11 18.69 -21.12
CA GLU A 564 13.47 19.15 -22.48
C GLU A 564 14.70 20.05 -22.46
N LYS A 565 14.84 20.84 -21.39
CA LYS A 565 15.99 21.75 -21.16
C LYS A 565 17.17 21.06 -20.45
N GLY A 566 17.07 19.76 -20.18
CA GLY A 566 18.08 19.00 -19.44
C GLY A 566 18.10 19.30 -17.94
N VAL A 567 16.99 19.76 -17.38
CA VAL A 567 16.85 19.99 -15.94
C VAL A 567 16.24 18.73 -15.30
N PHE A 568 17.01 18.07 -14.45
CA PHE A 568 16.62 16.87 -13.72
C PHE A 568 16.06 17.21 -12.33
N GLN A 569 15.44 16.24 -11.66
CA GLN A 569 14.76 16.43 -10.39
C GLN A 569 15.69 17.01 -9.31
N TYR A 570 16.90 16.47 -9.14
CA TYR A 570 17.83 16.96 -8.11
C TYR A 570 18.23 18.44 -8.30
N GLN A 571 18.21 18.94 -9.56
CA GLN A 571 18.49 20.34 -9.83
C GLN A 571 17.33 21.26 -9.39
N MET A 572 16.08 20.77 -9.45
CA MET A 572 14.93 21.50 -8.89
C MET A 572 14.98 21.58 -7.35
N TRP A 573 15.80 20.73 -6.71
CA TRP A 573 16.13 20.80 -5.29
C TRP A 573 17.40 21.61 -5.00
N GLY A 574 18.00 22.25 -6.00
CA GLY A 574 19.15 23.11 -5.87
C GLY A 574 20.51 22.38 -5.89
N LEU A 575 20.54 21.07 -6.13
CA LEU A 575 21.78 20.30 -6.24
C LEU A 575 22.40 20.44 -7.64
N LYS A 576 23.70 20.22 -7.71
CA LYS A 576 24.51 20.19 -8.94
C LYS A 576 25.13 18.80 -9.09
N ASP A 577 25.58 18.46 -10.30
CA ASP A 577 26.21 17.15 -10.59
C ASP A 577 27.37 16.81 -9.64
N LYS A 578 28.13 17.82 -9.20
CA LYS A 578 29.25 17.65 -8.25
C LYS A 578 28.81 17.28 -6.82
N ASP A 579 27.56 17.51 -6.49
CA ASP A 579 26.99 17.24 -5.16
C ASP A 579 26.41 15.80 -5.04
N LEU A 580 26.43 15.05 -6.14
CA LEU A 580 25.94 13.68 -6.26
C LEU A 580 27.03 12.65 -5.93
N SER A 581 26.69 11.36 -5.96
CA SER A 581 27.61 10.27 -5.58
C SER A 581 28.87 10.15 -6.45
N GLY A 582 28.85 10.71 -7.66
CA GLY A 582 29.91 10.54 -8.66
C GLY A 582 29.93 9.17 -9.33
N ARG A 583 28.99 8.30 -9.03
CA ARG A 583 28.86 6.95 -9.61
C ARG A 583 28.40 6.99 -11.06
N TRP A 584 27.50 7.92 -11.43
CA TRP A 584 26.81 7.97 -12.70
C TRP A 584 27.18 9.22 -13.50
N ASP A 585 27.30 9.08 -14.83
CA ASP A 585 27.62 10.20 -15.73
C ASP A 585 26.36 10.99 -16.13
N TRP A 586 25.90 11.81 -15.21
CA TRP A 586 24.76 12.71 -15.41
C TRP A 586 25.00 13.74 -16.53
N THR A 587 26.25 14.15 -16.75
CA THR A 587 26.58 15.12 -17.79
C THR A 587 26.36 14.56 -19.19
N SER A 588 26.77 13.32 -19.43
CA SER A 588 26.56 12.66 -20.73
C SER A 588 25.07 12.35 -20.92
N LEU A 589 24.37 11.85 -19.88
CA LEU A 589 22.94 11.59 -19.95
C LEU A 589 22.15 12.86 -20.30
N ARG A 590 22.47 13.99 -19.69
CA ARG A 590 21.81 15.28 -19.95
C ARG A 590 21.95 15.70 -21.42
N LYS A 591 23.14 15.57 -22.01
CA LYS A 591 23.34 15.88 -23.42
C LYS A 591 22.48 15.04 -24.35
N GLU A 592 22.33 13.74 -24.02
CA GLU A 592 21.49 12.83 -24.79
C GLU A 592 19.99 13.12 -24.58
N VAL A 593 19.56 13.42 -23.35
CA VAL A 593 18.18 13.80 -23.04
C VAL A 593 17.77 15.07 -23.79
N VAL A 594 18.61 16.10 -23.81
CA VAL A 594 18.34 17.32 -24.59
C VAL A 594 18.23 17.02 -26.08
N LYS A 595 19.01 16.07 -26.58
CA LYS A 595 19.03 15.72 -28.02
C LYS A 595 17.84 14.86 -28.44
N PHE A 596 17.45 13.87 -27.64
CA PHE A 596 16.49 12.85 -28.00
C PHE A 596 15.14 12.95 -27.26
N GLY A 597 15.09 13.75 -26.18
CA GLY A 597 13.98 13.77 -25.24
C GLY A 597 13.93 12.51 -24.37
N VAL A 598 12.82 12.33 -23.68
CA VAL A 598 12.49 11.13 -22.88
C VAL A 598 11.09 10.62 -23.23
N ARG A 599 10.86 9.32 -23.05
CA ARG A 599 9.57 8.68 -23.34
C ARG A 599 8.51 8.93 -22.28
N ASN A 600 8.93 9.24 -21.05
CA ASN A 600 8.07 9.38 -19.88
C ASN A 600 8.22 10.77 -19.27
N SER A 601 7.10 11.40 -18.92
CA SER A 601 7.14 12.70 -18.23
C SER A 601 7.59 12.58 -16.78
N LEU A 602 7.27 11.47 -16.11
CA LEU A 602 7.59 11.18 -14.72
C LEU A 602 7.94 9.70 -14.59
N LEU A 603 8.77 9.34 -13.59
CA LEU A 603 9.40 8.03 -13.50
C LEU A 603 9.32 7.39 -12.10
N PHE A 604 9.45 8.18 -11.03
CA PHE A 604 9.73 7.65 -9.70
C PHE A 604 8.70 8.13 -8.67
N ALA A 605 7.98 7.18 -8.07
CA ALA A 605 6.91 7.43 -7.10
C ALA A 605 6.84 6.27 -6.07
N PRO A 606 7.64 6.30 -5.01
CA PRO A 606 7.62 5.28 -3.97
C PRO A 606 6.26 5.16 -3.28
N MET A 607 5.51 4.10 -3.66
CA MET A 607 4.21 3.74 -3.15
C MET A 607 4.32 2.91 -1.86
N PRO A 608 3.21 2.66 -1.10
CA PRO A 608 3.26 1.95 0.16
C PRO A 608 3.66 0.47 0.07
N THR A 609 3.44 -0.21 -1.05
CA THR A 609 3.73 -1.63 -1.33
C THR A 609 3.09 -2.66 -0.36
N ALA A 610 2.04 -2.32 0.36
CA ALA A 610 1.50 -3.10 1.48
C ALA A 610 1.34 -4.60 1.19
N SER A 611 0.55 -4.99 0.16
CA SER A 611 0.32 -6.41 -0.17
C SER A 611 1.45 -7.02 -1.00
N THR A 612 2.07 -6.27 -1.91
CA THR A 612 3.15 -6.79 -2.75
C THR A 612 4.43 -7.04 -1.96
N ALA A 613 4.75 -6.21 -0.97
CA ALA A 613 5.85 -6.47 -0.04
C ALA A 613 5.59 -7.73 0.80
N GLN A 614 4.36 -7.93 1.27
CA GLN A 614 3.97 -9.15 2.00
C GLN A 614 4.12 -10.41 1.14
N ILE A 615 3.74 -10.36 -0.14
CA ILE A 615 3.91 -11.49 -1.08
C ILE A 615 5.39 -11.88 -1.19
N LEU A 616 6.28 -10.91 -1.33
CA LEU A 616 7.71 -11.15 -1.48
C LEU A 616 8.47 -11.34 -0.15
N GLY A 617 7.78 -11.22 0.99
CA GLY A 617 8.37 -11.37 2.32
C GLY A 617 9.33 -10.24 2.72
N ASN A 618 9.11 -9.02 2.20
CA ASN A 618 9.87 -7.81 2.50
C ASN A 618 9.10 -6.88 3.44
N ASN A 619 9.81 -5.98 4.12
CA ASN A 619 9.18 -4.85 4.76
C ASN A 619 8.64 -3.85 3.72
N GLU A 620 7.65 -3.06 4.13
CA GLU A 620 6.95 -2.14 3.22
C GLU A 620 7.85 -0.99 2.77
N ALA A 621 7.86 -0.73 1.47
CA ALA A 621 8.48 0.42 0.83
C ALA A 621 9.89 0.76 1.37
N PHE A 622 10.04 1.98 1.81
CA PHE A 622 11.26 2.57 2.40
C PHE A 622 11.15 2.75 3.93
N GLU A 623 10.11 2.18 4.56
CA GLU A 623 9.84 2.41 5.98
C GLU A 623 10.72 1.55 6.90
N PRO A 624 11.00 2.04 8.12
CA PRO A 624 11.56 1.21 9.19
C PRO A 624 10.56 0.11 9.59
N PHE A 625 11.04 -0.93 10.27
CA PHE A 625 10.14 -1.89 10.90
C PHE A 625 9.30 -1.21 11.99
N THR A 626 7.98 -1.40 11.94
CA THR A 626 7.06 -0.90 12.97
C THR A 626 7.17 -1.69 14.27
N THR A 627 7.53 -2.96 14.16
CA THR A 627 7.80 -3.86 15.28
C THR A 627 8.68 -5.01 14.81
N ASN A 628 9.45 -5.64 15.71
CA ASN A 628 10.13 -6.89 15.38
C ASN A 628 9.26 -8.13 15.66
N LEU A 629 8.04 -7.93 16.15
CA LEU A 629 7.08 -9.00 16.43
C LEU A 629 5.69 -8.51 16.07
N TYR A 630 5.05 -9.13 15.09
CA TYR A 630 3.74 -8.72 14.62
C TYR A 630 2.81 -9.92 14.46
N SER A 631 1.53 -9.65 14.63
CA SER A 631 0.46 -10.60 14.40
C SER A 631 0.09 -10.62 12.91
N ARG A 632 -0.09 -11.82 12.38
CA ARG A 632 -0.63 -12.05 11.04
C ARG A 632 -1.92 -12.84 11.15
N ARG A 633 -3.01 -12.27 10.66
CA ARG A 633 -4.32 -12.92 10.68
C ARG A 633 -4.58 -13.60 9.33
N THR A 634 -4.97 -14.87 9.40
CA THR A 634 -5.42 -15.66 8.25
C THR A 634 -6.78 -16.28 8.56
N LEU A 635 -7.38 -16.96 7.59
CA LEU A 635 -8.62 -17.72 7.84
C LEU A 635 -8.44 -18.82 8.90
N GLY A 636 -7.22 -19.34 9.05
CA GLY A 636 -6.88 -20.38 10.02
C GLY A 636 -6.53 -19.86 11.42
N GLY A 637 -6.46 -18.56 11.63
CA GLY A 637 -6.17 -17.98 12.93
C GLY A 637 -5.21 -16.81 12.89
N GLU A 638 -4.80 -16.39 14.07
CA GLU A 638 -3.82 -15.32 14.27
C GLU A 638 -2.46 -15.94 14.63
N PHE A 639 -1.42 -15.53 13.91
CA PHE A 639 -0.06 -16.06 14.05
C PHE A 639 0.89 -14.94 14.42
N ILE A 640 1.78 -15.22 15.37
CA ILE A 640 2.85 -14.30 15.77
C ILE A 640 4.07 -14.57 14.86
N VAL A 641 4.59 -13.52 14.22
CA VAL A 641 5.77 -13.58 13.35
C VAL A 641 6.85 -12.67 13.93
N ILE A 642 8.07 -13.19 14.04
CA ILE A 642 9.23 -12.42 14.49
C ILE A 642 10.06 -12.01 13.27
N ASN A 643 10.67 -10.82 13.31
CA ASN A 643 11.59 -10.34 12.29
C ASN A 643 12.68 -11.37 12.01
N LYS A 644 12.67 -11.93 10.80
CA LYS A 644 13.58 -13.00 10.37
C LYS A 644 15.06 -12.63 10.47
N HIS A 645 15.40 -11.35 10.25
CA HIS A 645 16.78 -10.87 10.33
C HIS A 645 17.25 -10.83 11.78
N LEU A 646 16.39 -10.35 12.70
CA LEU A 646 16.69 -10.33 14.15
C LEU A 646 16.92 -11.74 14.65
N VAL A 647 16.05 -12.71 14.34
CA VAL A 647 16.21 -14.10 14.80
C VAL A 647 17.51 -14.71 14.27
N LYS A 648 17.78 -14.52 12.97
CA LYS A 648 19.00 -15.00 12.33
C LYS A 648 20.26 -14.43 13.00
N GLU A 649 20.25 -13.13 13.31
CA GLU A 649 21.41 -12.50 13.96
C GLU A 649 21.57 -12.95 15.40
N LEU A 650 20.49 -13.02 16.19
CA LEU A 650 20.55 -13.54 17.55
C LEU A 650 21.00 -15.00 17.63
N MET A 651 20.61 -15.84 16.67
CA MET A 651 21.08 -17.22 16.53
C MET A 651 22.57 -17.28 16.22
N SER A 652 23.02 -16.56 15.20
CA SER A 652 24.43 -16.55 14.80
C SER A 652 25.36 -16.00 15.90
N SER A 653 24.84 -15.13 16.75
CA SER A 653 25.55 -14.52 17.87
C SER A 653 25.39 -15.31 19.18
N GLY A 654 24.61 -16.41 19.18
CA GLY A 654 24.41 -17.27 20.35
C GLY A 654 23.47 -16.73 21.43
N PHE A 655 22.67 -15.70 21.13
CA PHE A 655 21.74 -15.09 22.07
C PHE A 655 20.31 -15.63 21.96
N TRP A 656 19.95 -16.35 20.88
CA TRP A 656 18.58 -16.83 20.69
C TRP A 656 18.26 -18.03 21.58
N ASN A 657 17.25 -17.89 22.43
CA ASN A 657 16.70 -18.94 23.28
C ASN A 657 15.24 -18.58 23.65
N ASP A 658 14.55 -19.51 24.34
CA ASP A 658 13.15 -19.30 24.74
C ASP A 658 12.97 -18.12 25.68
N GLU A 659 13.94 -17.83 26.56
CA GLU A 659 13.88 -16.69 27.49
C GLU A 659 13.92 -15.36 26.73
N ILE A 660 14.81 -15.21 25.76
CA ILE A 660 14.90 -14.02 24.91
C ILE A 660 13.63 -13.85 24.06
N LYS A 661 13.11 -14.95 23.50
CA LYS A 661 11.85 -14.95 22.79
C LYS A 661 10.69 -14.44 23.66
N ASP A 662 10.57 -14.96 24.87
CA ASP A 662 9.50 -14.55 25.80
C ASP A 662 9.65 -13.08 26.22
N LYS A 663 10.88 -12.60 26.47
CA LYS A 663 11.16 -11.19 26.73
C LYS A 663 10.77 -10.31 25.54
N LEU A 664 11.10 -10.73 24.32
CA LEU A 664 10.73 -9.99 23.12
C LEU A 664 9.19 -9.88 22.95
N ILE A 665 8.46 -10.94 23.28
CA ILE A 665 7.00 -10.93 23.30
C ILE A 665 6.46 -9.96 24.35
N MET A 666 7.03 -9.97 25.56
CA MET A 666 6.65 -9.07 26.65
C MET A 666 6.90 -7.59 26.31
N GLU A 667 7.99 -7.31 25.59
CA GLU A 667 8.40 -5.97 25.16
C GLU A 667 7.73 -5.55 23.83
N ASN A 668 6.73 -6.29 23.35
CA ASN A 668 6.01 -6.03 22.10
C ASN A 668 6.93 -5.87 20.88
N GLY A 669 7.96 -6.69 20.79
CA GLY A 669 8.91 -6.68 19.70
C GLY A 669 10.05 -5.66 19.83
N SER A 670 10.10 -4.88 20.92
CA SER A 670 11.26 -4.03 21.22
C SER A 670 12.41 -4.84 21.78
N VAL A 671 13.62 -4.60 21.30
CA VAL A 671 14.85 -5.20 21.81
C VAL A 671 15.53 -4.30 22.85
N GLN A 672 15.05 -3.08 23.04
CA GLN A 672 15.77 -2.04 23.81
C GLN A 672 15.93 -2.38 25.30
N ASN A 673 14.88 -2.95 25.90
CA ASN A 673 14.84 -3.26 27.34
C ASN A 673 15.32 -4.68 27.68
N ILE A 674 15.89 -5.42 26.75
CA ILE A 674 16.40 -6.79 26.96
C ILE A 674 17.92 -6.71 27.25
N PRO A 675 18.35 -6.87 28.50
CA PRO A 675 19.76 -6.61 28.88
C PRO A 675 20.78 -7.52 28.18
N GLU A 676 20.38 -8.75 27.87
CA GLU A 676 21.23 -9.77 27.26
C GLU A 676 21.60 -9.47 25.80
N ILE A 677 20.81 -8.64 25.12
CA ILE A 677 21.05 -8.29 23.72
C ILE A 677 22.12 -7.16 23.67
N PRO A 678 23.20 -7.34 22.89
CA PRO A 678 24.23 -6.31 22.70
C PRO A 678 23.67 -5.00 22.15
N THR A 679 24.27 -3.88 22.57
CA THR A 679 23.86 -2.53 22.12
C THR A 679 23.90 -2.38 20.61
N GLU A 680 24.88 -2.98 19.93
CA GLU A 680 25.00 -2.95 18.47
C GLU A 680 23.76 -3.56 17.79
N ILE A 681 23.28 -4.72 18.25
CA ILE A 681 22.07 -5.35 17.75
C ILE A 681 20.85 -4.49 18.08
N LYS A 682 20.79 -3.89 19.27
CA LYS A 682 19.70 -2.99 19.65
C LYS A 682 19.58 -1.79 18.71
N GLU A 683 20.68 -1.20 18.29
CA GLU A 683 20.67 -0.07 17.37
C GLU A 683 20.15 -0.44 15.96
N ILE A 684 20.51 -1.64 15.46
CA ILE A 684 20.07 -2.14 14.15
C ILE A 684 18.56 -2.42 14.14
N TYR A 685 18.04 -3.01 15.23
CA TYR A 685 16.65 -3.48 15.30
C TYR A 685 15.72 -2.56 16.11
N LYS A 686 16.04 -1.25 16.18
CA LYS A 686 15.06 -0.26 16.63
C LYS A 686 13.79 -0.33 15.83
N THR A 687 12.66 -0.24 16.50
CA THR A 687 11.37 -0.02 15.86
C THR A 687 11.19 1.46 15.52
N VAL A 688 10.32 1.76 14.58
CA VAL A 688 10.03 3.14 14.15
C VAL A 688 9.60 4.05 15.31
N TRP A 689 9.01 3.47 16.36
CA TRP A 689 8.57 4.19 17.58
C TRP A 689 9.73 4.66 18.47
N GLU A 690 10.89 4.06 18.31
CA GLU A 690 12.12 4.30 19.04
C GLU A 690 13.08 5.22 18.26
N MET A 691 12.71 5.56 17.02
CA MET A 691 13.49 6.41 16.13
C MET A 691 13.08 7.88 16.20
N SER A 692 14.01 8.78 15.87
CA SER A 692 13.74 10.20 15.74
C SER A 692 12.96 10.51 14.46
N GLN A 693 11.71 10.97 14.59
CA GLN A 693 10.90 11.37 13.45
C GLN A 693 11.55 12.52 12.66
N LYS A 694 12.29 13.41 13.33
CA LYS A 694 13.08 14.44 12.63
C LYS A 694 14.15 13.82 11.74
N ARG A 695 14.85 12.76 12.20
CA ARG A 695 15.85 12.06 11.41
C ARG A 695 15.20 11.38 10.20
N LEU A 696 14.05 10.72 10.38
CA LEU A 696 13.31 10.09 9.28
C LEU A 696 12.83 11.10 8.24
N LEU A 697 12.39 12.29 8.67
CA LEU A 697 12.05 13.38 7.74
C LEU A 697 13.27 13.89 6.97
N ASN A 698 14.44 14.01 7.61
CA ASN A 698 15.67 14.37 6.92
C ASN A 698 16.06 13.32 5.86
N MET A 699 15.98 12.03 6.20
CA MET A 699 16.23 10.93 5.26
C MET A 699 15.23 10.96 4.10
N ALA A 700 13.95 11.27 4.37
CA ALA A 700 12.94 11.45 3.34
C ALA A 700 13.28 12.61 2.39
N ALA A 701 13.79 13.72 2.90
CA ALA A 701 14.24 14.84 2.08
C ALA A 701 15.48 14.47 1.23
N ASN A 702 16.46 13.77 1.80
CA ASN A 702 17.66 13.35 1.09
C ASN A 702 17.37 12.46 -0.12
N ARG A 703 16.45 11.49 0.01
CA ARG A 703 16.02 10.66 -1.14
C ARG A 703 15.08 11.38 -2.11
N SER A 704 14.30 12.38 -1.64
CA SER A 704 13.34 13.12 -2.46
C SER A 704 13.98 13.87 -3.63
N VAL A 705 15.26 14.18 -3.56
CA VAL A 705 15.98 14.87 -4.64
C VAL A 705 16.06 14.04 -5.92
N PHE A 706 15.81 12.74 -5.84
CA PHE A 706 15.76 11.81 -6.97
C PHE A 706 14.32 11.33 -7.28
N ILE A 707 13.33 11.74 -6.52
CA ILE A 707 11.92 11.37 -6.72
C ILE A 707 11.21 12.48 -7.46
N ASP A 708 10.94 12.28 -8.73
CA ASP A 708 10.30 13.30 -9.57
C ASP A 708 8.80 13.47 -9.30
N GLN A 709 8.11 12.44 -8.81
CA GLN A 709 6.77 12.57 -8.24
C GLN A 709 6.86 12.85 -6.72
N SER A 710 6.33 11.98 -5.86
CA SER A 710 6.44 12.10 -4.42
C SER A 710 6.61 10.71 -3.77
N GLN A 711 6.45 10.62 -2.46
CA GLN A 711 6.55 9.38 -1.69
C GLN A 711 5.44 9.30 -0.64
N SER A 712 4.94 8.09 -0.39
CA SER A 712 3.90 7.82 0.62
C SER A 712 4.50 7.83 2.03
N LEU A 713 4.80 9.02 2.55
CA LEU A 713 5.53 9.22 3.79
C LEU A 713 4.61 9.21 5.00
N ASN A 714 4.66 8.17 5.84
CA ASN A 714 3.98 8.13 7.13
C ASN A 714 4.76 8.87 8.22
N LEU A 715 4.03 9.44 9.19
CA LEU A 715 4.60 9.89 10.46
C LEU A 715 4.20 8.94 11.58
N PHE A 716 5.15 8.56 12.44
CA PHE A 716 4.97 7.60 13.53
C PHE A 716 5.19 8.29 14.87
N ILE A 717 4.13 8.65 15.57
CA ILE A 717 4.20 9.37 16.84
C ILE A 717 3.36 8.62 17.88
N SER A 718 4.01 7.86 18.77
CA SER A 718 3.33 7.03 19.77
C SER A 718 2.44 7.86 20.72
N ASN A 719 2.93 9.03 21.15
CA ASN A 719 2.20 9.97 21.99
C ASN A 719 2.04 11.28 21.22
N ALA A 720 1.14 11.26 20.23
CA ALA A 720 0.90 12.41 19.38
C ALA A 720 0.28 13.56 20.17
N THR A 721 0.96 14.69 20.17
CA THR A 721 0.44 15.98 20.65
C THR A 721 0.44 16.97 19.50
N LYS A 722 -0.44 17.97 19.57
CA LYS A 722 -0.50 19.04 18.57
C LYS A 722 0.86 19.73 18.37
N ALA A 723 1.60 19.95 19.45
CA ALA A 723 2.93 20.57 19.37
C ALA A 723 3.96 19.73 18.61
N LYS A 724 4.03 18.42 18.89
CA LYS A 724 4.93 17.49 18.18
C LYS A 724 4.58 17.39 16.70
N LEU A 725 3.28 17.27 16.41
CA LEU A 725 2.80 17.13 15.04
C LEU A 725 2.98 18.43 14.22
N LEU A 726 2.71 19.60 14.84
CA LEU A 726 3.00 20.89 14.22
C LEU A 726 4.50 21.03 13.91
N ALA A 727 5.37 20.67 14.86
CA ALA A 727 6.81 20.71 14.63
C ALA A 727 7.24 19.81 13.48
N ALA A 728 6.66 18.62 13.35
CA ALA A 728 6.92 17.71 12.22
C ALA A 728 6.46 18.30 10.88
N HIS A 729 5.27 18.87 10.82
CA HIS A 729 4.77 19.52 9.60
C HIS A 729 5.61 20.73 9.19
N LEU A 730 5.94 21.62 10.13
CA LEU A 730 6.83 22.76 9.84
C LEU A 730 8.22 22.31 9.39
N HIS A 731 8.75 21.24 9.99
CA HIS A 731 10.06 20.71 9.60
C HIS A 731 10.01 20.10 8.19
N GLY A 732 9.03 19.25 7.88
CA GLY A 732 8.85 18.66 6.55
C GLY A 732 8.64 19.72 5.46
N TRP A 733 7.85 20.77 5.75
CA TRP A 733 7.67 21.90 4.86
C TRP A 733 8.99 22.65 4.59
N LYS A 734 9.73 22.98 5.65
CA LYS A 734 11.03 23.66 5.53
C LYS A 734 12.09 22.84 4.80
N LEU A 735 12.03 21.52 4.88
CA LEU A 735 12.87 20.62 4.08
C LEU A 735 12.48 20.62 2.59
N GLY A 736 11.35 21.20 2.22
CA GLY A 736 10.87 21.28 0.82
C GLY A 736 10.23 19.99 0.31
N LEU A 737 9.73 19.13 1.20
CA LEU A 737 9.01 17.93 0.83
C LEU A 737 7.75 18.28 0.02
N LYS A 738 7.35 17.41 -0.92
CA LYS A 738 6.09 17.50 -1.64
C LYS A 738 4.95 16.89 -0.80
N THR A 739 5.19 15.72 -0.20
CA THR A 739 4.32 15.07 0.78
C THR A 739 4.95 15.16 2.16
N GLY A 740 4.29 15.85 3.08
CA GLY A 740 4.73 15.98 4.47
C GLY A 740 4.21 14.85 5.36
N MET A 741 3.01 14.33 5.06
CA MET A 741 2.41 13.22 5.79
C MET A 741 1.35 12.51 4.94
N TYR A 742 1.50 11.21 4.75
CA TYR A 742 0.44 10.32 4.30
C TYR A 742 -0.50 10.02 5.46
N TYR A 743 -0.20 9.06 6.33
CA TYR A 743 -0.93 8.86 7.59
C TYR A 743 -0.14 9.31 8.80
N LEU A 744 -0.84 9.84 9.80
CA LEU A 744 -0.32 9.84 11.16
C LEU A 744 -0.59 8.45 11.77
N ARG A 745 0.47 7.71 12.02
CA ARG A 745 0.43 6.44 12.74
C ARG A 745 0.66 6.71 14.23
N THR A 746 -0.24 6.21 15.07
CA THR A 746 -0.12 6.27 16.53
C THR A 746 -0.08 4.87 17.09
N ARG A 747 0.60 4.69 18.21
CA ARG A 747 0.61 3.40 18.89
C ARG A 747 -0.73 3.20 19.61
N SER A 748 -1.35 2.02 19.44
CA SER A 748 -2.60 1.70 20.12
C SER A 748 -2.42 1.75 21.65
N ALA A 749 -3.38 2.34 22.36
CA ALA A 749 -3.41 2.30 23.82
C ALA A 749 -3.71 0.89 24.36
N VAL A 750 -4.31 0.02 23.55
CA VAL A 750 -4.58 -1.39 23.85
C VAL A 750 -3.55 -2.24 23.12
N ASP A 751 -2.79 -2.99 23.89
CA ASP A 751 -1.79 -3.92 23.37
C ASP A 751 -2.49 -5.17 22.82
N PRO A 752 -2.51 -5.43 21.48
CA PRO A 752 -3.21 -6.57 20.92
C PRO A 752 -2.61 -7.91 21.39
N LEU A 753 -1.35 -7.93 21.83
CA LEU A 753 -0.67 -9.14 22.29
C LEU A 753 -1.04 -9.51 23.74
N LYS A 754 -1.46 -8.55 24.57
CA LYS A 754 -1.97 -8.83 25.93
C LYS A 754 -3.33 -9.53 25.93
N GLY A 755 -4.09 -9.43 24.85
CA GLY A 755 -5.38 -10.13 24.66
C GLY A 755 -5.24 -11.62 24.32
N LEU A 756 -4.06 -12.10 23.95
CA LEU A 756 -3.81 -13.50 23.53
C LEU A 756 -3.60 -14.47 24.69
N GLY A 757 -3.85 -14.05 25.96
CA GLY A 757 -3.97 -14.97 27.09
C GLY A 757 -2.69 -15.74 27.43
N ILE A 758 -1.51 -15.15 27.24
CA ILE A 758 -0.28 -15.71 27.82
C ILE A 758 -0.31 -15.36 29.32
N SER A 759 -0.96 -16.24 30.09
CA SER A 759 -0.99 -16.18 31.55
C SER A 759 0.41 -16.48 32.07
N THR A 760 1.10 -15.46 32.53
CA THR A 760 2.28 -15.63 33.37
C THR A 760 1.83 -16.08 34.73
N THR A 761 1.68 -17.39 34.94
CA THR A 761 1.55 -17.99 36.28
C THR A 761 2.88 -17.85 36.99
N LYS A 762 3.10 -16.70 37.68
CA LYS A 762 4.02 -16.68 38.78
C LYS A 762 3.37 -17.45 39.91
N THR A 763 3.84 -18.64 40.15
CA THR A 763 3.58 -19.40 41.38
C THR A 763 4.07 -18.57 42.57
N GLN A 764 3.16 -17.85 43.25
CA GLN A 764 3.40 -17.44 44.63
C GLN A 764 2.91 -18.57 45.50
N PRO A 765 3.66 -18.93 46.57
CA PRO A 765 3.20 -19.93 47.53
C PRO A 765 1.98 -19.36 48.30
N LEU A 766 0.93 -20.16 48.36
CA LEU A 766 -0.27 -19.91 49.16
C LEU A 766 0.08 -19.89 50.63
N PRO A 767 -0.43 -18.91 51.45
CA PRO A 767 -0.46 -19.07 52.87
C PRO A 767 -1.57 -20.05 53.26
N GLU A 768 -1.21 -20.98 54.15
CA GLU A 768 -2.13 -21.88 54.80
C GLU A 768 -3.23 -21.10 55.55
N GLN A 769 -4.49 -21.37 55.19
CA GLN A 769 -5.64 -20.97 56.02
C GLN A 769 -6.37 -22.20 56.53
N THR A 770 -6.44 -22.20 57.82
CA THR A 770 -7.17 -23.09 58.70
C THR A 770 -8.66 -23.16 58.40
N VAL A 771 -9.15 -24.38 58.35
CA VAL A 771 -10.56 -24.75 58.26
C VAL A 771 -11.31 -24.34 59.52
N ASN A 772 -12.46 -23.69 59.37
CA ASN A 772 -13.55 -23.80 60.33
C ASN A 772 -14.91 -23.80 59.57
N GLU A 773 -15.58 -24.89 59.79
CA GLU A 773 -16.94 -25.16 59.29
C GLU A 773 -17.96 -24.26 59.98
N THR A 774 -19.00 -23.84 59.30
CA THR A 774 -20.39 -23.85 59.80
C THR A 774 -21.38 -23.81 58.61
N ILE A 775 -22.20 -24.79 58.57
CA ILE A 775 -23.32 -25.03 57.69
C ILE A 775 -24.54 -24.22 58.14
N GLU A 776 -25.22 -23.51 57.25
CA GLU A 776 -26.64 -23.27 57.40
C GLU A 776 -27.36 -23.29 56.03
N HIS A 777 -28.27 -24.21 55.90
CA HIS A 777 -29.30 -24.35 54.84
C HIS A 777 -30.37 -23.27 54.96
N LYS A 778 -30.85 -22.76 53.85
CA LYS A 778 -32.27 -22.44 53.65
C LYS A 778 -32.69 -22.56 52.18
N GLU A 779 -33.91 -23.15 52.07
CA GLU A 779 -34.57 -23.73 50.93
C GLU A 779 -35.13 -22.73 49.90
N ASN A 780 -35.30 -23.27 48.64
CA ASN A 780 -36.18 -22.75 47.61
C ASN A 780 -37.66 -22.84 47.98
N PRO A 781 -38.55 -22.07 47.32
CA PRO A 781 -39.63 -22.74 46.61
C PRO A 781 -39.89 -22.22 45.15
N THR A 782 -40.28 -23.15 44.33
CA THR A 782 -40.81 -23.08 42.96
C THR A 782 -42.36 -23.03 43.02
N PRO A 783 -43.11 -23.08 41.89
CA PRO A 783 -43.73 -21.96 41.23
C PRO A 783 -45.27 -22.06 41.17
N THR A 784 -45.95 -21.03 40.71
CA THR A 784 -47.31 -21.16 40.19
C THR A 784 -47.63 -20.18 39.08
N SER A 785 -48.37 -20.73 38.17
CA SER A 785 -48.82 -20.25 36.88
C SER A 785 -49.93 -19.16 36.89
N ASN A 786 -50.01 -18.46 35.79
CA ASN A 786 -51.18 -18.05 34.99
C ASN A 786 -51.46 -16.57 34.83
N SER A 787 -51.50 -16.25 33.55
CA SER A 787 -52.51 -15.57 32.75
C SER A 787 -52.34 -14.10 32.39
N LEU A 788 -52.15 -13.93 31.08
CA LEU A 788 -52.87 -13.05 30.13
C LEU A 788 -52.75 -11.52 30.19
N LEU A 789 -52.35 -11.01 29.03
CA LEU A 789 -52.77 -9.81 28.33
C LEU A 789 -51.90 -8.53 28.43
N SER A 790 -51.28 -8.28 27.26
CA SER A 790 -51.18 -6.98 26.54
C SER A 790 -50.52 -5.79 27.27
N ASP A 791 -49.37 -5.37 26.80
CA ASP A 791 -49.23 -4.13 26.05
C ASP A 791 -47.81 -3.94 25.51
N ASN A 792 -47.77 -3.45 24.30
CA ASN A 792 -46.58 -3.08 23.56
C ASN A 792 -45.77 -2.00 24.26
N THR A 793 -44.52 -2.30 24.59
CA THR A 793 -43.47 -1.30 24.68
C THR A 793 -42.21 -1.95 24.17
N VAL A 794 -41.84 -1.58 22.94
CA VAL A 794 -40.58 -1.92 22.32
C VAL A 794 -39.50 -1.17 23.09
N LEU A 795 -38.79 -1.88 23.96
CA LEU A 795 -37.48 -1.46 24.42
C LEU A 795 -36.49 -1.79 23.31
N GLU A 796 -36.11 -0.79 22.54
CA GLU A 796 -34.90 -0.82 21.70
C GLU A 796 -33.70 -1.13 22.59
N MET A 797 -33.25 -2.36 22.53
CA MET A 797 -31.87 -2.69 22.90
C MET A 797 -30.99 -2.09 21.83
N VAL A 798 -30.39 -0.93 22.16
CA VAL A 798 -29.26 -0.39 21.43
C VAL A 798 -28.16 -1.44 21.49
N SER A 799 -28.04 -2.26 20.46
CA SER A 799 -26.87 -3.08 20.24
C SER A 799 -25.70 -2.12 20.00
N GLN A 800 -24.75 -2.11 20.92
CA GLN A 800 -23.45 -1.50 20.66
C GLN A 800 -22.89 -2.13 19.39
N PRO A 801 -22.40 -1.34 18.42
CA PRO A 801 -21.76 -1.89 17.25
C PRO A 801 -20.52 -2.64 17.72
N THR A 802 -20.53 -3.95 17.56
CA THR A 802 -19.31 -4.76 17.62
C THR A 802 -18.38 -4.23 16.54
N ILE A 803 -17.34 -3.50 16.93
CA ILE A 803 -16.21 -3.15 16.06
C ILE A 803 -15.65 -4.49 15.57
N ARG A 804 -15.80 -4.77 14.30
CA ARG A 804 -15.14 -5.93 13.69
C ARG A 804 -13.62 -5.67 13.75
N PRO A 805 -12.82 -6.63 14.21
CA PRO A 805 -11.36 -6.47 14.31
C PRO A 805 -10.63 -6.21 12.99
N ASP A 806 -11.34 -6.33 11.84
CA ASP A 806 -10.79 -6.09 10.51
C ASP A 806 -10.82 -4.61 10.07
N ASP A 807 -11.48 -3.74 10.84
CA ASP A 807 -11.48 -2.31 10.58
C ASP A 807 -10.32 -1.65 11.36
N SER A 808 -9.07 -1.98 11.00
CA SER A 808 -7.97 -1.05 11.29
C SER A 808 -8.26 0.22 10.48
N PRO A 809 -8.52 1.37 11.14
CA PRO A 809 -8.85 2.61 10.41
C PRO A 809 -7.66 3.12 9.58
N PHE A 810 -6.57 2.37 9.54
CA PHE A 810 -5.29 2.74 8.95
C PHE A 810 -4.82 1.82 7.81
N ASP A 811 -5.49 0.68 7.58
CA ASP A 811 -5.16 -0.19 6.46
C ASP A 811 -5.95 0.24 5.23
N CYS A 812 -5.30 0.96 4.35
CA CYS A 812 -5.84 1.22 3.02
C CYS A 812 -5.75 -0.05 2.17
N GLU A 813 -6.75 -0.94 2.29
CA GLU A 813 -6.89 -2.08 1.37
C GLU A 813 -7.03 -1.65 -0.10
N GLY A 814 -7.24 -0.35 -0.33
CA GLY A 814 -7.38 0.23 -1.65
C GLY A 814 -6.06 0.35 -2.44
N CYS A 815 -4.91 0.36 -1.78
CA CYS A 815 -3.60 0.52 -2.40
C CYS A 815 -2.73 -0.71 -2.22
N GLY A 816 -3.18 -1.84 -2.75
CA GLY A 816 -2.33 -3.02 -2.89
C GLY A 816 -1.31 -2.83 -4.03
N SER A 817 -0.50 -1.78 -3.98
CA SER A 817 0.62 -1.58 -4.90
C SER A 817 1.91 -1.97 -4.26
#